data_956dccb4a09b0b2d31757c75e3dde682
#
_entry.id   956dccb4a09b0b2d31757c75e3dde682
#
_cell.length_a   1.000
_cell.length_b   1.000
_cell.length_c   1.000
_cell.angle_alpha   90.00
_cell.angle_beta   90.00
_cell.angle_gamma   90.00
#
_symmetry.space_group_name_H-M   'P 1'
#
loop_
_entity.id
_entity.type
_entity.pdbx_description
1 polymer ?
#
loop_
_entity_poly.entity_id
_entity_poly.type
_entity_poly.pdbx_seq_one_letter_code
_entity_poly.pdbx_strand_id
1 'polypeptide(L)'
;MALRKARELRRLNDPSIKDGIHIILMDGIFYLDEPVFIRPEDSGTPESPTIIEAEFNAKPILNGGVQINGWKKYEGNIHGLKAGTVWVADAPKKAGKIIDYRQLWVNGKKAIRAKSTSGTKMERILSWDKNSETCWIPFKDKSIVFQPGMEMFIVQWWAIANLRIKDIMVKGDSAKVSFLQPESRIQSEHPWPAPWISKNNGNSAFFLNNGMSMLNEPGEWYLNHDNGKIYYYPRAGEDINSVKVMAPVLENLLEIKGNADFPVKHISIKGISFEYANWLRPSQNGHVPLQAGMYLLDAYKLKIPGTPDKASLENQAWVGRPRAAVEVNFASNLKFEACSFQHLASTGLDLNKGTNHNTIIGNLFKDIGGTAINVGVFSDESFEAHLPYNPKDERDVCSNEVITDNLITNVANEDWGTVGIAAGFVKNITIAHNEISDVSYTGISLGWGWTPSSSVMRNNKITANKIHHYAKHLHDVAGIYTLSSQPNSSIEENYIDNVYHSPYAHDPYLWLYLYTDEGSSFFSVKNNWIPVEKILKNNNGPGNVWEHNSPYVDEAIKKNAGIRNPYKYLENEVVIDKSWQLQELPENAVIELVGTDFDMAAIAKLVKSFRIINQGFYQWENHLVIYGKMNSVEKLKNRLALLCPQAEVKSYQNPVYNFTKFERCENSKPAQEWDDFILTANLVADEKLQQAYLDHHKTQFQKWPEVAQGFCNANFQQLQVFKNGRQLMLVISVPKGASLDELNPKTTENNPRVIEWNALMKKYQTGIEGTKPNETWVFFNKLDPN
;
A
#
# COMPACT_ATOMS: atom_id res chain seq x y z
N MET A 1 1.68 5.93 -40.22
CA MET A 1 2.03 5.44 -41.57
C MET A 1 2.37 3.95 -41.57
N ALA A 2 3.23 3.44 -40.72
CA ALA A 2 3.63 2.02 -40.62
C ALA A 2 2.46 1.04 -40.39
N LEU A 3 1.59 1.29 -39.42
CA LEU A 3 0.38 0.46 -39.18
C LEU A 3 -0.51 0.38 -40.43
N ARG A 4 -0.68 1.49 -41.17
CA ARG A 4 -1.46 1.47 -42.41
C ARG A 4 -0.82 0.57 -43.47
N LYS A 5 0.51 0.57 -43.57
CA LYS A 5 1.24 -0.33 -44.48
C LYS A 5 1.12 -1.80 -44.06
N ALA A 6 1.20 -2.08 -42.78
CA ALA A 6 0.99 -3.40 -42.21
C ALA A 6 -0.43 -3.95 -42.53
N ARG A 7 -1.48 -3.14 -42.33
CA ARG A 7 -2.87 -3.49 -42.72
C ARG A 7 -3.01 -3.80 -44.21
N GLU A 8 -2.33 -3.01 -45.08
CA GLU A 8 -2.34 -3.23 -46.52
C GLU A 8 -1.74 -4.60 -46.87
N LEU A 9 -0.55 -4.93 -46.33
CA LEU A 9 0.12 -6.22 -46.55
C LEU A 9 -0.76 -7.39 -46.09
N ARG A 10 -1.40 -7.28 -44.92
CA ARG A 10 -2.29 -8.32 -44.41
C ARG A 10 -3.54 -8.49 -45.29
N ARG A 11 -4.17 -7.41 -45.70
CA ARG A 11 -5.34 -7.41 -46.56
C ARG A 11 -5.05 -8.08 -47.93
N LEU A 12 -3.83 -7.92 -48.45
CA LEU A 12 -3.39 -8.45 -49.71
C LEU A 12 -2.83 -9.89 -49.61
N ASN A 13 -2.75 -10.44 -48.40
CA ASN A 13 -2.04 -11.72 -48.13
C ASN A 13 -0.66 -11.76 -48.77
N ASP A 14 0.11 -10.66 -48.65
CA ASP A 14 1.41 -10.53 -49.25
C ASP A 14 2.35 -11.65 -48.76
N PRO A 15 3.04 -12.37 -49.64
CA PRO A 15 3.92 -13.46 -49.24
C PRO A 15 5.06 -13.05 -48.27
N SER A 16 5.41 -11.78 -48.24
CA SER A 16 6.49 -11.28 -47.36
C SER A 16 6.13 -11.31 -45.87
N ILE A 17 4.83 -11.45 -45.53
CA ILE A 17 4.39 -11.45 -44.12
C ILE A 17 4.22 -12.85 -43.50
N LYS A 18 4.67 -13.91 -44.19
CA LYS A 18 4.49 -15.30 -43.71
C LYS A 18 5.09 -15.53 -42.30
N ASP A 19 6.17 -14.84 -41.96
CA ASP A 19 6.88 -14.96 -40.69
C ASP A 19 6.54 -13.79 -39.71
N GLY A 20 5.58 -12.93 -40.06
CA GLY A 20 5.11 -11.78 -39.26
C GLY A 20 5.40 -10.43 -39.89
N ILE A 21 4.92 -9.38 -39.21
CA ILE A 21 5.19 -7.99 -39.56
C ILE A 21 5.94 -7.32 -38.43
N HIS A 22 7.12 -6.76 -38.72
CA HIS A 22 7.90 -5.97 -37.77
C HIS A 22 7.73 -4.47 -38.07
N ILE A 23 7.26 -3.71 -37.10
CA ILE A 23 7.23 -2.26 -37.10
C ILE A 23 8.31 -1.80 -36.12
N ILE A 24 9.44 -1.39 -36.66
CA ILE A 24 10.61 -1.01 -35.89
C ILE A 24 10.63 0.50 -35.65
N LEU A 25 10.69 0.91 -34.37
CA LEU A 25 10.83 2.30 -33.98
C LEU A 25 12.30 2.59 -33.71
N MET A 26 12.82 3.59 -34.42
CA MET A 26 14.18 4.11 -34.22
C MET A 26 14.26 4.92 -32.93
N ASP A 27 15.47 5.21 -32.47
CA ASP A 27 15.70 6.06 -31.31
C ASP A 27 15.10 7.45 -31.51
N GLY A 28 14.49 8.00 -30.46
CA GLY A 28 13.93 9.35 -30.46
C GLY A 28 12.58 9.50 -29.78
N ILE A 29 12.09 10.74 -29.76
CA ILE A 29 10.83 11.11 -29.15
C ILE A 29 9.77 11.32 -30.24
N PHE A 30 8.72 10.54 -30.17
CA PHE A 30 7.56 10.62 -31.07
C PHE A 30 6.44 11.37 -30.36
N TYR A 31 6.29 12.66 -30.66
CA TYR A 31 5.22 13.49 -30.12
C TYR A 31 3.89 13.11 -30.76
N LEU A 32 2.91 12.77 -29.95
CA LEU A 32 1.59 12.33 -30.40
C LEU A 32 0.59 13.50 -30.37
N ASP A 33 -0.07 13.73 -31.49
CA ASP A 33 -1.23 14.66 -31.55
C ASP A 33 -2.54 13.98 -31.16
N GLU A 34 -2.60 12.66 -31.31
CA GLU A 34 -3.72 11.78 -30.95
C GLU A 34 -3.17 10.42 -30.53
N PRO A 35 -3.96 9.59 -29.83
CA PRO A 35 -3.55 8.23 -29.49
C PRO A 35 -3.22 7.38 -30.71
N VAL A 36 -2.28 6.46 -30.57
CA VAL A 36 -2.07 5.40 -31.57
C VAL A 36 -3.22 4.41 -31.45
N PHE A 37 -3.86 4.08 -32.56
CA PHE A 37 -4.99 3.14 -32.60
C PHE A 37 -4.59 1.82 -33.22
N ILE A 38 -4.72 0.74 -32.44
CA ILE A 38 -4.60 -0.65 -32.90
C ILE A 38 -5.98 -1.28 -32.96
N ARG A 39 -6.35 -1.84 -34.09
CA ARG A 39 -7.66 -2.36 -34.41
C ARG A 39 -7.59 -3.85 -34.82
N PRO A 40 -8.71 -4.56 -34.97
CA PRO A 40 -8.70 -5.95 -35.42
C PRO A 40 -7.94 -6.20 -36.73
N GLU A 41 -7.89 -5.21 -37.62
CA GLU A 41 -7.16 -5.28 -38.89
C GLU A 41 -5.64 -5.30 -38.74
N ASP A 42 -5.13 -4.94 -37.57
CA ASP A 42 -3.70 -4.98 -37.22
C ASP A 42 -3.28 -6.36 -36.67
N SER A 43 -4.25 -7.21 -36.40
CA SER A 43 -4.03 -8.50 -35.77
C SER A 43 -3.07 -9.37 -36.58
N GLY A 44 -2.24 -10.13 -35.86
CA GLY A 44 -1.45 -11.21 -36.40
C GLY A 44 -2.14 -12.57 -36.27
N THR A 45 -1.37 -13.61 -36.55
CA THR A 45 -1.67 -15.01 -36.24
C THR A 45 -0.51 -15.60 -35.43
N PRO A 46 -0.63 -16.79 -34.84
CA PRO A 46 0.52 -17.42 -34.18
C PRO A 46 1.76 -17.55 -35.07
N GLU A 47 1.55 -17.83 -36.35
CA GLU A 47 2.62 -18.03 -37.36
C GLU A 47 3.12 -16.71 -37.95
N SER A 48 2.26 -15.70 -37.98
CA SER A 48 2.54 -14.38 -38.54
C SER A 48 2.08 -13.28 -37.59
N PRO A 49 2.77 -13.05 -36.45
CA PRO A 49 2.40 -12.00 -35.49
C PRO A 49 2.65 -10.59 -36.02
N THR A 50 2.04 -9.59 -35.43
CA THR A 50 2.43 -8.18 -35.60
C THR A 50 3.30 -7.76 -34.43
N ILE A 51 4.53 -7.35 -34.69
CA ILE A 51 5.54 -6.98 -33.70
C ILE A 51 5.86 -5.49 -33.86
N ILE A 52 5.62 -4.72 -32.82
CA ILE A 52 5.94 -3.28 -32.74
C ILE A 52 7.06 -3.15 -31.73
N GLU A 53 8.26 -2.86 -32.17
CA GLU A 53 9.44 -2.95 -31.30
C GLU A 53 10.43 -1.82 -31.51
N ALA A 54 11.25 -1.58 -30.49
CA ALA A 54 12.40 -0.69 -30.61
C ALA A 54 13.48 -1.34 -31.47
N GLU A 55 14.17 -0.52 -32.29
CA GLU A 55 15.43 -0.94 -32.91
C GLU A 55 16.45 -1.36 -31.83
N PHE A 56 17.37 -2.23 -32.21
CA PHE A 56 18.39 -2.70 -31.27
C PHE A 56 19.16 -1.53 -30.62
N ASN A 57 19.20 -1.49 -29.28
CA ASN A 57 19.74 -0.39 -28.45
C ASN A 57 19.00 0.96 -28.56
N ALA A 58 17.91 1.08 -29.29
CA ALA A 58 17.10 2.28 -29.32
C ALA A 58 16.15 2.36 -28.12
N LYS A 59 15.75 3.58 -27.77
CA LYS A 59 14.79 3.89 -26.70
C LYS A 59 13.71 4.82 -27.25
N PRO A 60 12.83 4.35 -28.12
CA PRO A 60 11.75 5.17 -28.66
C PRO A 60 10.75 5.55 -27.58
N ILE A 61 10.37 6.81 -27.56
CA ILE A 61 9.39 7.35 -26.60
C ILE A 61 8.14 7.77 -27.37
N LEU A 62 7.00 7.16 -27.09
CA LEU A 62 5.68 7.67 -27.46
C LEU A 62 5.27 8.70 -26.40
N ASN A 63 5.29 9.96 -26.79
CA ASN A 63 5.17 11.11 -25.90
C ASN A 63 3.81 11.81 -26.09
N GLY A 64 2.96 11.82 -25.05
CA GLY A 64 1.68 12.51 -25.06
C GLY A 64 1.73 13.95 -24.58
N GLY A 65 2.90 14.48 -24.30
CA GLY A 65 3.10 15.82 -23.78
C GLY A 65 3.66 16.80 -24.79
N VAL A 66 3.82 18.04 -24.35
CA VAL A 66 4.42 19.15 -25.12
C VAL A 66 5.52 19.79 -24.28
N GLN A 67 6.61 20.17 -24.93
CA GLN A 67 7.68 20.94 -24.29
C GLN A 67 7.32 22.41 -24.19
N ILE A 68 7.46 23.00 -23.01
CA ILE A 68 7.27 24.44 -22.77
C ILE A 68 8.62 25.14 -22.87
N ASN A 69 8.71 26.08 -23.76
CA ASN A 69 9.92 26.86 -24.06
C ASN A 69 9.71 28.36 -23.80
N GLY A 70 10.78 29.14 -23.94
CA GLY A 70 10.71 30.60 -23.83
C GLY A 70 10.58 31.13 -22.41
N TRP A 71 11.09 30.40 -21.46
CA TRP A 71 11.13 30.79 -20.05
C TRP A 71 11.90 32.08 -19.83
N LYS A 72 11.37 32.96 -18.99
CA LYS A 72 11.97 34.24 -18.58
C LYS A 72 11.78 34.41 -17.09
N LYS A 73 12.64 35.21 -16.46
CA LYS A 73 12.44 35.65 -15.09
C LYS A 73 11.19 36.53 -15.01
N TYR A 74 10.34 36.27 -14.01
CA TYR A 74 9.14 37.06 -13.77
C TYR A 74 9.50 38.24 -12.87
N GLU A 75 9.35 39.46 -13.38
CA GLU A 75 9.69 40.71 -12.68
C GLU A 75 8.51 41.30 -11.89
N GLY A 76 7.33 40.66 -11.97
CA GLY A 76 6.17 41.06 -11.18
C GLY A 76 6.27 40.61 -9.72
N ASN A 77 5.35 41.10 -8.89
CA ASN A 77 5.26 40.80 -7.50
C ASN A 77 4.44 39.51 -7.25
N ILE A 78 5.03 38.53 -6.59
CA ILE A 78 4.35 37.40 -5.98
C ILE A 78 4.60 37.52 -4.48
N HIS A 79 3.55 37.46 -3.67
CA HIS A 79 3.63 37.71 -2.24
C HIS A 79 4.75 36.88 -1.57
N GLY A 80 5.65 37.58 -0.87
CA GLY A 80 6.80 36.97 -0.14
C GLY A 80 8.00 36.61 -1.01
N LEU A 81 7.93 36.67 -2.34
CA LEU A 81 9.04 36.37 -3.24
C LEU A 81 9.66 37.64 -3.85
N LYS A 82 11.00 37.64 -4.02
CA LYS A 82 11.69 38.72 -4.74
C LYS A 82 11.40 38.63 -6.24
N ALA A 83 11.31 39.76 -6.91
CA ALA A 83 11.24 39.81 -8.37
C ALA A 83 12.40 39.02 -9.01
N GLY A 84 12.10 38.28 -10.09
CA GLY A 84 13.07 37.44 -10.77
C GLY A 84 13.29 36.04 -10.15
N THR A 85 12.66 35.72 -9.01
CA THR A 85 12.76 34.40 -8.37
C THR A 85 11.97 33.34 -9.15
N VAL A 86 10.78 33.68 -9.61
CA VAL A 86 9.90 32.79 -10.38
C VAL A 86 10.18 32.95 -11.87
N TRP A 87 10.05 31.85 -12.60
CA TRP A 87 10.11 31.87 -14.06
C TRP A 87 8.71 31.89 -14.65
N VAL A 88 8.56 32.49 -15.82
CA VAL A 88 7.30 32.58 -16.54
C VAL A 88 7.50 32.24 -18.02
N ALA A 89 6.55 31.50 -18.59
CA ALA A 89 6.49 31.20 -20.01
C ALA A 89 5.06 31.30 -20.51
N ASP A 90 4.89 31.31 -21.85
CA ASP A 90 3.55 31.16 -22.45
C ASP A 90 3.04 29.73 -22.23
N ALA A 91 1.79 29.62 -21.81
CA ALA A 91 1.12 28.33 -21.72
C ALA A 91 0.93 27.73 -23.13
N PRO A 92 1.11 26.42 -23.31
CA PRO A 92 0.92 25.77 -24.60
C PRO A 92 -0.54 25.92 -25.07
N LYS A 93 -0.73 26.07 -26.37
CA LYS A 93 -2.05 26.22 -26.98
C LYS A 93 -2.26 25.22 -28.11
N LYS A 94 -3.50 24.74 -28.26
CA LYS A 94 -3.96 23.96 -29.41
C LYS A 94 -5.20 24.63 -29.98
N ALA A 95 -5.18 24.91 -31.27
CA ALA A 95 -6.26 25.68 -31.95
C ALA A 95 -6.63 27.01 -31.24
N GLY A 96 -5.61 27.72 -30.71
CA GLY A 96 -5.79 29.02 -30.03
C GLY A 96 -6.27 28.96 -28.57
N LYS A 97 -6.65 27.81 -28.08
CA LYS A 97 -7.04 27.57 -26.67
C LYS A 97 -5.89 27.06 -25.86
N ILE A 98 -5.77 27.53 -24.61
CA ILE A 98 -4.79 26.99 -23.64
C ILE A 98 -5.08 25.50 -23.42
N ILE A 99 -4.04 24.70 -23.42
CA ILE A 99 -4.12 23.27 -23.09
C ILE A 99 -4.17 23.13 -21.57
N ASP A 100 -5.17 22.40 -21.07
CA ASP A 100 -5.28 22.07 -19.65
C ASP A 100 -4.38 20.89 -19.28
N TYR A 101 -3.70 21.00 -18.14
CA TYR A 101 -2.93 19.93 -17.53
C TYR A 101 -2.86 20.13 -16.01
N ARG A 102 -2.66 19.03 -15.30
CA ARG A 102 -2.59 19.03 -13.83
C ARG A 102 -1.19 18.72 -13.30
N GLN A 103 -0.32 18.21 -14.14
CA GLN A 103 1.04 17.83 -13.80
C GLN A 103 2.02 18.57 -14.70
N LEU A 104 3.25 18.71 -14.19
CA LEU A 104 4.36 19.31 -14.91
C LEU A 104 5.63 18.54 -14.54
N TRP A 105 6.48 18.27 -15.50
CA TRP A 105 7.80 17.69 -15.25
C TRP A 105 8.89 18.66 -15.67
N VAL A 106 9.81 18.90 -14.74
CA VAL A 106 10.95 19.79 -14.96
C VAL A 106 12.22 18.97 -14.84
N ASN A 107 12.99 18.87 -15.92
CA ASN A 107 14.18 18.02 -16.01
C ASN A 107 13.88 16.54 -15.59
N GLY A 108 12.76 16.00 -16.01
CA GLY A 108 12.30 14.64 -15.69
C GLY A 108 11.80 14.46 -14.24
N LYS A 109 11.74 15.51 -13.43
CA LYS A 109 11.18 15.46 -12.07
C LYS A 109 9.82 16.11 -12.02
N LYS A 110 8.84 15.44 -11.44
CA LYS A 110 7.50 16.01 -11.24
C LYS A 110 7.60 17.30 -10.42
N ALA A 111 6.98 18.35 -10.90
CA ALA A 111 6.82 19.61 -10.21
C ALA A 111 5.53 19.58 -9.36
N ILE A 112 5.49 20.39 -8.32
CA ILE A 112 4.38 20.44 -7.37
C ILE A 112 3.41 21.52 -7.82
N ARG A 113 2.14 21.21 -7.95
CA ARG A 113 1.10 22.21 -8.20
C ARG A 113 1.02 23.11 -6.96
N ALA A 114 1.13 24.44 -7.13
CA ALA A 114 1.20 25.41 -6.03
C ALA A 114 0.12 25.13 -4.98
N LYS A 115 0.53 24.98 -3.70
CA LYS A 115 -0.36 24.54 -2.62
C LYS A 115 -0.18 25.33 -1.33
N SER A 116 -1.16 25.25 -0.44
CA SER A 116 -1.22 26.03 0.81
C SER A 116 -0.28 25.55 1.91
N THR A 117 0.42 24.42 1.74
CA THR A 117 1.27 23.81 2.77
C THR A 117 2.63 23.41 2.21
N SER A 118 3.66 23.49 3.05
CA SER A 118 5.03 23.21 2.69
C SER A 118 5.38 21.73 2.69
N GLY A 119 6.10 21.28 1.67
CA GLY A 119 6.65 19.91 1.58
C GLY A 119 5.57 18.84 1.73
N THR A 120 5.74 17.91 2.66
CA THR A 120 4.78 16.84 2.99
C THR A 120 3.77 17.23 4.09
N LYS A 121 3.86 18.45 4.63
CA LYS A 121 2.96 18.90 5.69
C LYS A 121 1.55 19.11 5.14
N MET A 122 0.56 18.82 5.99
CA MET A 122 -0.87 19.03 5.73
C MET A 122 -1.51 19.67 6.96
N GLU A 123 -2.56 20.43 6.74
CA GLU A 123 -3.45 20.91 7.78
C GLU A 123 -4.58 19.90 8.04
N ARG A 124 -5.36 20.09 9.09
CA ARG A 124 -6.50 19.22 9.40
C ARG A 124 -7.78 20.04 9.41
N ILE A 125 -8.85 19.51 8.80
CA ILE A 125 -10.17 20.17 8.80
C ILE A 125 -10.68 20.38 10.22
N LEU A 126 -11.51 21.38 10.40
CA LEU A 126 -12.18 21.65 11.69
C LEU A 126 -13.50 20.89 11.81
N SER A 127 -14.27 20.85 10.73
CA SER A 127 -15.52 20.08 10.64
C SER A 127 -15.92 19.81 9.20
N TRP A 128 -16.75 18.79 9.01
CA TRP A 128 -17.43 18.47 7.77
C TRP A 128 -18.93 18.43 7.99
N ASP A 129 -19.71 19.21 7.22
CA ASP A 129 -21.18 19.22 7.28
C ASP A 129 -21.76 18.65 5.99
N LYS A 130 -22.28 17.42 6.10
CA LYS A 130 -22.89 16.69 4.98
C LYS A 130 -24.15 17.37 4.44
N ASN A 131 -24.95 18.02 5.31
CA ASN A 131 -26.24 18.60 4.91
C ASN A 131 -26.06 19.88 4.10
N SER A 132 -25.11 20.72 4.50
CA SER A 132 -24.79 21.95 3.77
C SER A 132 -23.69 21.76 2.73
N GLU A 133 -23.15 20.55 2.60
CA GLU A 133 -22.03 20.20 1.69
C GLU A 133 -20.83 21.15 1.85
N THR A 134 -20.42 21.41 3.10
CA THR A 134 -19.37 22.39 3.42
C THR A 134 -18.36 21.86 4.42
N CYS A 135 -17.17 22.44 4.37
CA CYS A 135 -16.09 22.12 5.28
C CYS A 135 -15.56 23.38 5.97
N TRP A 136 -15.33 23.34 7.28
CA TRP A 136 -14.58 24.38 7.98
C TRP A 136 -13.11 23.97 8.06
N ILE A 137 -12.22 24.89 7.72
CA ILE A 137 -10.77 24.72 7.76
C ILE A 137 -10.10 25.80 8.59
N PRO A 138 -8.91 25.57 9.19
CA PRO A 138 -8.06 26.64 9.67
C PRO A 138 -7.64 27.52 8.49
N PHE A 139 -7.62 28.84 8.69
CA PHE A 139 -7.28 29.80 7.64
C PHE A 139 -6.50 30.96 8.25
N LYS A 140 -5.26 30.69 8.67
CA LYS A 140 -4.39 31.67 9.32
C LYS A 140 -3.65 32.53 8.31
N ASP A 141 -3.25 31.94 7.20
CA ASP A 141 -2.55 32.68 6.13
C ASP A 141 -3.55 33.48 5.29
N LYS A 142 -3.59 34.80 5.56
CA LYS A 142 -4.46 35.74 4.86
C LYS A 142 -3.93 36.16 3.48
N SER A 143 -2.76 35.69 3.08
CA SER A 143 -2.21 35.91 1.74
C SER A 143 -2.86 35.01 0.69
N ILE A 144 -3.47 33.94 1.12
CA ILE A 144 -4.21 33.02 0.22
C ILE A 144 -5.50 33.72 -0.24
N VAL A 145 -5.56 33.98 -1.52
CA VAL A 145 -6.72 34.62 -2.18
C VAL A 145 -7.45 33.57 -3.01
N PHE A 146 -8.75 33.44 -2.81
CA PHE A 146 -9.57 32.54 -3.61
C PHE A 146 -9.51 32.92 -5.10
N GLN A 147 -9.34 31.92 -5.95
CA GLN A 147 -9.36 32.04 -7.40
C GLN A 147 -10.17 30.87 -7.98
N PRO A 148 -10.95 31.10 -9.05
CA PRO A 148 -11.57 30.00 -9.80
C PRO A 148 -10.54 28.95 -10.22
N GLY A 149 -10.90 27.67 -10.08
CA GLY A 149 -10.00 26.56 -10.38
C GLY A 149 -9.15 26.08 -9.20
N MET A 150 -9.21 26.73 -8.04
CA MET A 150 -8.65 26.18 -6.81
C MET A 150 -9.37 24.89 -6.42
N GLU A 151 -8.62 23.95 -5.84
CA GLU A 151 -9.09 22.65 -5.41
C GLU A 151 -8.66 22.38 -3.96
N MET A 152 -9.44 21.59 -3.26
CA MET A 152 -9.10 21.02 -1.96
C MET A 152 -8.77 19.54 -2.14
N PHE A 153 -7.52 19.18 -1.84
CA PHE A 153 -7.09 17.80 -1.68
C PHE A 153 -7.35 17.40 -0.25
N ILE A 154 -8.14 16.35 -0.03
CA ILE A 154 -8.48 15.89 1.32
C ILE A 154 -8.21 14.39 1.46
N VAL A 155 -7.49 14.02 2.54
CA VAL A 155 -7.25 12.62 2.90
C VAL A 155 -8.51 12.05 3.55
N GLN A 156 -8.92 10.92 3.03
CA GLN A 156 -10.01 10.11 3.57
C GLN A 156 -9.44 8.80 4.14
N TRP A 157 -10.25 7.81 4.42
CA TRP A 157 -9.79 6.60 5.07
C TRP A 157 -8.74 5.85 4.21
N TRP A 158 -9.16 5.22 3.13
CA TRP A 158 -8.29 4.48 2.20
C TRP A 158 -8.14 5.16 0.84
N ALA A 159 -8.58 6.40 0.74
CA ALA A 159 -8.55 7.18 -0.48
C ALA A 159 -8.30 8.66 -0.20
N ILE A 160 -8.21 9.44 -1.25
CA ILE A 160 -8.21 10.90 -1.21
C ILE A 160 -9.41 11.42 -2.01
N ALA A 161 -9.80 12.66 -1.82
CA ALA A 161 -10.66 13.35 -2.77
C ALA A 161 -10.03 14.66 -3.23
N ASN A 162 -10.26 15.00 -4.49
CA ASN A 162 -9.98 16.33 -5.05
C ASN A 162 -11.30 17.02 -5.34
N LEU A 163 -11.63 18.04 -4.56
CA LEU A 163 -12.89 18.78 -4.65
C LEU A 163 -12.62 20.18 -5.19
N ARG A 164 -13.30 20.56 -6.28
CA ARG A 164 -13.19 21.90 -6.85
C ARG A 164 -13.90 22.90 -5.94
N ILE A 165 -13.21 23.95 -5.56
CA ILE A 165 -13.74 24.96 -4.63
C ILE A 165 -14.68 25.89 -5.36
N LYS A 166 -15.90 26.05 -4.83
CA LYS A 166 -16.89 27.02 -5.30
C LYS A 166 -16.69 28.37 -4.64
N ASP A 167 -16.44 28.40 -3.33
CA ASP A 167 -16.26 29.62 -2.55
C ASP A 167 -15.53 29.36 -1.24
N ILE A 168 -14.81 30.37 -0.72
CA ILE A 168 -14.15 30.40 0.58
C ILE A 168 -14.61 31.61 1.36
N MET A 169 -15.40 31.40 2.40
CA MET A 169 -15.86 32.45 3.31
C MET A 169 -15.00 32.50 4.56
N VAL A 170 -14.17 33.52 4.68
CA VAL A 170 -13.23 33.70 5.81
C VAL A 170 -13.95 34.27 7.02
N LYS A 171 -13.71 33.66 8.21
CA LYS A 171 -14.22 34.14 9.50
C LYS A 171 -13.13 33.99 10.57
N GLY A 172 -12.51 35.09 10.94
CA GLY A 172 -11.36 35.07 11.86
C GLY A 172 -10.22 34.22 11.32
N ASP A 173 -9.72 33.26 12.05
CA ASP A 173 -8.63 32.34 11.68
C ASP A 173 -9.17 31.02 11.09
N SER A 174 -10.41 31.00 10.64
CA SER A 174 -11.02 29.88 9.95
C SER A 174 -11.72 30.31 8.69
N ALA A 175 -12.02 29.37 7.82
CA ALA A 175 -12.83 29.60 6.63
C ALA A 175 -13.83 28.46 6.40
N LYS A 176 -14.99 28.81 5.88
CA LYS A 176 -15.98 27.86 5.38
C LYS A 176 -15.76 27.68 3.89
N VAL A 177 -15.52 26.46 3.45
CA VAL A 177 -15.31 26.08 2.06
C VAL A 177 -16.55 25.37 1.54
N SER A 178 -17.01 25.74 0.36
CA SER A 178 -18.04 25.04 -0.42
C SER A 178 -17.48 24.58 -1.74
N PHE A 179 -18.10 23.55 -2.34
CA PHE A 179 -17.56 22.85 -3.49
C PHE A 179 -18.50 22.92 -4.70
N LEU A 180 -17.96 22.66 -5.87
CA LEU A 180 -18.73 22.56 -7.11
C LEU A 180 -19.44 21.19 -7.18
N GLN A 181 -20.45 21.12 -8.05
CA GLN A 181 -21.16 19.88 -8.37
C GLN A 181 -20.51 19.17 -9.57
N PRO A 182 -20.61 17.83 -9.70
CA PRO A 182 -21.38 16.91 -8.86
C PRO A 182 -20.63 16.39 -7.62
N GLU A 183 -19.33 16.60 -7.51
CA GLU A 183 -18.47 16.02 -6.47
C GLU A 183 -18.87 16.43 -5.05
N SER A 184 -19.41 17.63 -4.86
CA SER A 184 -19.87 18.12 -3.56
C SER A 184 -20.97 17.23 -2.96
N ARG A 185 -22.01 16.97 -3.77
CA ARG A 185 -23.12 16.09 -3.37
C ARG A 185 -22.63 14.64 -3.17
N ILE A 186 -21.88 14.10 -4.13
CA ILE A 186 -21.40 12.71 -4.06
C ILE A 186 -20.57 12.48 -2.80
N GLN A 187 -19.62 13.39 -2.49
CA GLN A 187 -18.78 13.30 -1.29
C GLN A 187 -19.61 13.39 0.00
N SER A 188 -20.69 14.14 -0.01
CA SER A 188 -21.53 14.33 1.18
C SER A 188 -22.53 13.19 1.38
N GLU A 189 -23.02 12.58 0.32
CA GLU A 189 -23.97 11.45 0.37
C GLU A 189 -23.30 10.11 0.64
N HIS A 190 -22.15 9.84 0.00
CA HIS A 190 -21.47 8.55 0.15
C HIS A 190 -20.75 8.45 1.51
N PRO A 191 -21.01 7.42 2.31
CA PRO A 191 -20.46 7.35 3.67
C PRO A 191 -19.00 6.90 3.74
N TRP A 192 -18.50 6.13 2.76
CA TRP A 192 -17.16 5.54 2.76
C TRP A 192 -16.54 5.44 1.35
N PRO A 193 -15.28 5.92 1.14
CA PRO A 193 -14.48 6.71 2.08
C PRO A 193 -15.04 8.11 2.26
N ALA A 194 -14.80 8.73 3.41
CA ALA A 194 -15.30 10.05 3.72
C ALA A 194 -14.32 10.82 4.62
N PRO A 195 -14.41 12.16 4.66
CA PRO A 195 -13.71 12.96 5.65
C PRO A 195 -14.15 12.57 7.06
N TRP A 196 -13.20 12.49 8.00
CA TRP A 196 -13.47 12.09 9.38
C TRP A 196 -13.11 13.19 10.38
N ILE A 197 -13.77 13.13 11.53
CA ILE A 197 -13.47 13.94 12.71
C ILE A 197 -13.11 12.99 13.85
N SER A 198 -11.93 13.12 14.42
CA SER A 198 -11.43 12.24 15.48
C SER A 198 -10.63 13.01 16.52
N LYS A 199 -11.00 12.83 17.78
CA LYS A 199 -10.25 13.38 18.93
C LYS A 199 -8.95 12.61 19.19
N ASN A 200 -8.87 11.35 18.77
CA ASN A 200 -7.75 10.46 19.07
C ASN A 200 -6.63 10.55 18.01
N ASN A 201 -6.99 10.49 16.72
CA ASN A 201 -6.04 10.41 15.62
C ASN A 201 -5.97 11.71 14.79
N GLY A 202 -6.71 12.74 15.23
CA GLY A 202 -6.87 13.99 14.48
C GLY A 202 -7.87 13.86 13.32
N ASN A 203 -8.36 15.00 12.85
CA ASN A 203 -9.32 15.07 11.74
C ASN A 203 -8.64 14.79 10.39
N SER A 204 -9.42 14.58 9.33
CA SER A 204 -8.93 14.47 7.96
C SER A 204 -7.93 15.57 7.62
N ALA A 205 -6.81 15.17 7.06
CA ALA A 205 -5.78 16.09 6.59
C ALA A 205 -6.11 16.63 5.20
N PHE A 206 -5.68 17.85 4.90
CA PHE A 206 -5.95 18.50 3.62
C PHE A 206 -4.87 19.51 3.27
N PHE A 207 -4.87 19.92 2.02
CA PHE A 207 -4.28 21.17 1.53
C PHE A 207 -5.15 21.76 0.41
N LEU A 208 -5.03 23.07 0.23
CA LEU A 208 -5.58 23.75 -0.96
C LEU A 208 -4.49 23.79 -2.03
N ASN A 209 -4.87 23.72 -3.30
CA ASN A 209 -3.92 23.80 -4.40
C ASN A 209 -4.46 24.61 -5.58
N ASN A 210 -3.59 24.86 -6.55
CA ASN A 210 -3.88 25.57 -7.79
C ASN A 210 -4.27 27.05 -7.60
N GLY A 211 -3.47 27.78 -6.84
CA GLY A 211 -3.64 29.22 -6.68
C GLY A 211 -2.32 29.97 -6.79
N MET A 212 -2.29 31.09 -7.48
CA MET A 212 -1.10 31.94 -7.64
C MET A 212 -0.53 32.42 -6.31
N SER A 213 -1.38 32.73 -5.35
CA SER A 213 -1.00 33.17 -4.01
C SER A 213 -0.32 32.08 -3.16
N MET A 214 -0.41 30.83 -3.59
CA MET A 214 0.22 29.66 -2.94
C MET A 214 1.55 29.27 -3.60
N LEU A 215 1.99 29.96 -4.66
CA LEU A 215 3.28 29.72 -5.30
C LEU A 215 4.41 30.31 -4.45
N ASN A 216 4.95 29.53 -3.51
CA ASN A 216 5.85 30.02 -2.47
C ASN A 216 7.06 29.13 -2.18
N GLU A 217 7.15 27.91 -2.77
CA GLU A 217 8.26 26.98 -2.57
C GLU A 217 8.94 26.54 -3.88
N PRO A 218 10.27 26.26 -3.84
CA PRO A 218 10.98 25.72 -5.00
C PRO A 218 10.38 24.41 -5.49
N GLY A 219 10.15 24.32 -6.80
CA GLY A 219 9.53 23.18 -7.45
C GLY A 219 8.04 23.32 -7.65
N GLU A 220 7.42 24.37 -7.15
CA GLU A 220 6.02 24.66 -7.37
C GLU A 220 5.75 25.37 -8.70
N TRP A 221 4.54 25.13 -9.25
CA TRP A 221 4.07 25.75 -10.49
C TRP A 221 2.59 26.11 -10.45
N TYR A 222 2.22 27.08 -11.28
CA TYR A 222 0.83 27.54 -11.45
C TYR A 222 0.54 27.90 -12.90
N LEU A 223 -0.59 27.44 -13.44
CA LEU A 223 -1.10 27.79 -14.76
C LEU A 223 -2.21 28.85 -14.60
N ASN A 224 -1.96 30.05 -15.13
CA ASN A 224 -2.94 31.13 -15.11
C ASN A 224 -3.68 31.19 -16.45
N HIS A 225 -4.96 30.81 -16.46
CA HIS A 225 -5.81 30.80 -17.66
C HIS A 225 -6.17 32.19 -18.13
N ASP A 226 -6.24 33.20 -17.23
CA ASP A 226 -6.69 34.56 -17.61
C ASP A 226 -5.67 35.26 -18.50
N ASN A 227 -4.38 35.09 -18.19
CA ASN A 227 -3.30 35.71 -18.95
C ASN A 227 -2.52 34.75 -19.87
N GLY A 228 -2.87 33.46 -19.84
CA GLY A 228 -2.24 32.44 -20.68
C GLY A 228 -0.76 32.17 -20.36
N LYS A 229 -0.37 32.34 -19.10
CA LYS A 229 1.01 32.13 -18.63
C LYS A 229 1.10 30.96 -17.65
N ILE A 230 2.24 30.30 -17.69
CA ILE A 230 2.66 29.34 -16.68
C ILE A 230 3.79 29.93 -15.84
N TYR A 231 3.70 29.76 -14.54
CA TYR A 231 4.67 30.23 -13.56
C TYR A 231 5.33 29.02 -12.88
N TYR A 232 6.63 29.07 -12.69
CA TYR A 232 7.40 28.02 -12.04
C TYR A 232 8.43 28.62 -11.08
N TYR A 233 8.45 28.15 -9.83
CA TYR A 233 9.49 28.50 -8.89
C TYR A 233 10.62 27.46 -8.98
N PRO A 234 11.79 27.80 -9.57
CA PRO A 234 12.83 26.84 -9.85
C PRO A 234 13.45 26.25 -8.59
N ARG A 235 13.84 24.99 -8.66
CA ARG A 235 14.63 24.33 -7.62
C ARG A 235 16.08 24.82 -7.67
N ALA A 236 16.80 24.65 -6.56
CA ALA A 236 18.23 24.96 -6.53
C ALA A 236 19.01 24.17 -7.60
N GLY A 237 19.84 24.88 -8.36
CA GLY A 237 20.66 24.30 -9.42
C GLY A 237 19.98 24.15 -10.80
N GLU A 238 18.69 24.50 -10.93
CA GLU A 238 18.05 24.55 -12.24
C GLU A 238 18.45 25.83 -13.00
N ASP A 239 18.78 25.67 -14.31
CA ASP A 239 19.16 26.77 -15.18
C ASP A 239 18.08 27.02 -16.23
N ILE A 240 17.62 28.28 -16.31
CA ILE A 240 16.56 28.74 -17.18
C ILE A 240 16.88 28.53 -18.68
N ASN A 241 18.18 28.54 -19.03
CA ASN A 241 18.64 28.42 -20.43
C ASN A 241 18.67 26.96 -20.90
N SER A 242 18.72 26.00 -20.00
CA SER A 242 18.86 24.57 -20.32
C SER A 242 17.71 23.70 -19.80
N VAL A 243 16.75 24.29 -19.08
CA VAL A 243 15.62 23.60 -18.48
C VAL A 243 14.73 22.93 -19.54
N LYS A 244 14.39 21.66 -19.29
CA LYS A 244 13.41 20.90 -20.07
C LYS A 244 12.12 20.81 -19.25
N VAL A 245 11.06 21.44 -19.73
CA VAL A 245 9.76 21.44 -19.05
C VAL A 245 8.74 20.78 -19.96
N MET A 246 8.10 19.71 -19.45
CA MET A 246 7.11 18.92 -20.17
C MET A 246 5.74 19.04 -19.49
N ALA A 247 4.73 19.41 -20.26
CA ALA A 247 3.33 19.35 -19.84
C ALA A 247 2.61 18.22 -20.58
N PRO A 248 1.86 17.35 -19.89
CA PRO A 248 1.09 16.30 -20.55
C PRO A 248 -0.13 16.89 -21.26
N VAL A 249 -0.52 16.31 -22.40
CA VAL A 249 -1.64 16.76 -23.21
C VAL A 249 -2.68 15.66 -23.39
N LEU A 250 -2.25 14.49 -23.85
CA LEU A 250 -3.12 13.35 -24.09
C LEU A 250 -3.32 12.55 -22.79
N GLU A 251 -4.53 12.12 -22.49
CA GLU A 251 -4.80 11.20 -21.38
C GLU A 251 -4.54 9.74 -21.76
N ASN A 252 -4.56 9.44 -23.08
CA ASN A 252 -4.30 8.11 -23.62
C ASN A 252 -3.30 8.20 -24.77
N LEU A 253 -2.31 7.29 -24.82
CA LEU A 253 -1.25 7.27 -25.83
C LEU A 253 -1.42 6.13 -26.82
N LEU A 254 -1.99 5.01 -26.37
CA LEU A 254 -2.24 3.84 -27.18
C LEU A 254 -3.59 3.21 -26.83
N GLU A 255 -4.44 3.06 -27.80
CA GLU A 255 -5.72 2.36 -27.69
C GLU A 255 -5.72 1.10 -28.55
N ILE A 256 -5.80 -0.07 -27.90
CA ILE A 256 -5.97 -1.39 -28.54
C ILE A 256 -7.42 -1.79 -28.34
N LYS A 257 -8.22 -1.77 -29.41
CA LYS A 257 -9.67 -1.96 -29.28
C LYS A 257 -10.25 -2.85 -30.36
N GLY A 258 -10.67 -4.02 -29.93
CA GLY A 258 -11.54 -4.94 -30.67
C GLY A 258 -12.98 -4.86 -30.17
N ASN A 259 -13.72 -5.92 -30.48
CA ASN A 259 -15.02 -6.25 -29.90
C ASN A 259 -15.14 -7.78 -29.73
N ALA A 260 -16.23 -8.28 -29.14
CA ALA A 260 -16.39 -9.70 -28.85
C ALA A 260 -16.30 -10.59 -30.10
N ASP A 261 -16.77 -10.11 -31.26
CA ASP A 261 -16.75 -10.90 -32.52
C ASP A 261 -15.42 -10.76 -33.27
N PHE A 262 -14.78 -9.59 -33.17
CA PHE A 262 -13.52 -9.27 -33.82
C PHE A 262 -12.51 -8.70 -32.79
N PRO A 263 -11.95 -9.53 -31.90
CA PRO A 263 -10.91 -9.08 -30.97
C PRO A 263 -9.57 -8.84 -31.70
N VAL A 264 -8.75 -7.94 -31.14
CA VAL A 264 -7.36 -7.75 -31.59
C VAL A 264 -6.52 -8.94 -31.11
N LYS A 265 -5.67 -9.52 -31.99
CA LYS A 265 -4.92 -10.74 -31.67
C LYS A 265 -3.47 -10.71 -32.10
N HIS A 266 -2.61 -11.45 -31.35
CA HIS A 266 -1.23 -11.75 -31.71
C HIS A 266 -0.41 -10.50 -32.06
N ILE A 267 -0.40 -9.54 -31.13
CA ILE A 267 0.43 -8.34 -31.22
C ILE A 267 1.44 -8.33 -30.08
N SER A 268 2.70 -8.08 -30.41
CA SER A 268 3.77 -7.87 -29.44
C SER A 268 4.26 -6.42 -29.48
N ILE A 269 4.36 -5.78 -28.31
CA ILE A 269 4.90 -4.44 -28.13
C ILE A 269 6.13 -4.59 -27.24
N LYS A 270 7.32 -4.15 -27.77
CA LYS A 270 8.57 -4.44 -27.09
C LYS A 270 9.52 -3.26 -27.08
N GLY A 271 10.07 -2.94 -25.89
CA GLY A 271 11.14 -1.95 -25.74
C GLY A 271 10.72 -0.50 -25.97
N ILE A 272 9.42 -0.17 -25.88
CA ILE A 272 8.86 1.16 -26.13
C ILE A 272 8.56 1.86 -24.81
N SER A 273 8.89 3.16 -24.72
CA SER A 273 8.51 4.02 -23.59
C SER A 273 7.21 4.77 -23.91
N PHE A 274 6.28 4.79 -22.93
CA PHE A 274 5.05 5.57 -22.92
C PHE A 274 5.17 6.65 -21.86
N GLU A 275 5.15 7.94 -22.27
CA GLU A 275 5.44 9.03 -21.34
C GLU A 275 4.51 10.22 -21.51
N TYR A 276 4.30 10.96 -20.40
CA TYR A 276 3.58 12.24 -20.32
C TYR A 276 2.10 12.14 -20.73
N ALA A 277 1.40 11.14 -20.18
CA ALA A 277 -0.07 11.12 -20.24
C ALA A 277 -0.67 11.97 -19.11
N ASN A 278 -1.78 12.66 -19.44
CA ASN A 278 -2.48 13.62 -18.59
C ASN A 278 -3.57 12.96 -17.72
N TRP A 279 -4.13 13.75 -16.77
CA TRP A 279 -5.28 13.37 -15.94
C TRP A 279 -6.09 14.62 -15.57
N LEU A 280 -7.15 14.89 -16.31
CA LEU A 280 -7.93 16.13 -16.22
C LEU A 280 -9.16 16.04 -15.31
N ARG A 281 -9.65 14.83 -15.04
CA ARG A 281 -10.90 14.61 -14.32
C ARG A 281 -11.04 15.45 -13.03
N PRO A 282 -10.04 15.55 -12.12
CA PRO A 282 -10.24 16.29 -10.88
C PRO A 282 -10.53 17.77 -11.09
N SER A 283 -9.93 18.40 -12.11
CA SER A 283 -10.19 19.81 -12.44
C SER A 283 -11.49 20.03 -13.23
N GLN A 284 -12.01 19.00 -13.90
CA GLN A 284 -13.22 19.09 -14.71
C GLN A 284 -14.50 18.72 -13.95
N ASN A 285 -14.44 17.65 -13.16
CA ASN A 285 -15.62 17.05 -12.51
C ASN A 285 -15.41 16.76 -11.01
N GLY A 286 -14.27 17.16 -10.44
CA GLY A 286 -13.85 16.68 -9.15
C GLY A 286 -13.45 15.20 -9.19
N HIS A 287 -12.91 14.69 -8.10
CA HIS A 287 -12.53 13.28 -7.98
C HIS A 287 -12.87 12.77 -6.59
N VAL A 288 -13.83 11.87 -6.50
CA VAL A 288 -14.28 11.21 -5.27
C VAL A 288 -14.17 9.71 -5.52
N PRO A 289 -13.06 9.05 -5.14
CA PRO A 289 -12.86 7.63 -5.40
C PRO A 289 -13.62 6.74 -4.42
N LEU A 290 -13.93 5.53 -4.87
CA LEU A 290 -14.45 4.44 -4.04
C LEU A 290 -13.31 3.56 -3.53
N GLN A 291 -12.56 2.94 -4.44
CA GLN A 291 -11.47 2.00 -4.15
C GLN A 291 -10.54 1.89 -5.36
N ALA A 292 -9.22 1.74 -5.12
CA ALA A 292 -8.21 1.48 -6.16
C ALA A 292 -8.28 2.42 -7.38
N GLY A 293 -8.68 3.69 -7.16
CA GLY A 293 -8.80 4.70 -8.21
C GLY A 293 -10.14 4.70 -8.98
N MET A 294 -11.00 3.69 -8.81
CA MET A 294 -12.36 3.73 -9.34
C MET A 294 -13.14 4.82 -8.62
N TYR A 295 -13.69 5.77 -9.37
CA TYR A 295 -14.32 6.96 -8.81
C TYR A 295 -15.85 6.92 -8.90
N LEU A 296 -16.51 7.56 -7.96
CA LEU A 296 -17.96 7.65 -7.90
C LEU A 296 -18.50 8.55 -9.03
N LEU A 297 -19.39 8.01 -9.83
CA LEU A 297 -20.24 8.73 -10.77
C LEU A 297 -21.52 9.20 -10.08
N ASP A 298 -22.02 8.34 -9.19
CA ASP A 298 -23.20 8.61 -8.40
C ASP A 298 -23.21 7.72 -7.15
N ALA A 299 -23.95 8.12 -6.16
CA ALA A 299 -24.02 7.45 -4.87
C ALA A 299 -25.46 7.48 -4.34
N TYR A 300 -25.78 6.52 -3.47
CA TYR A 300 -26.99 6.47 -2.70
C TYR A 300 -28.29 6.64 -3.52
N LYS A 301 -28.43 5.85 -4.60
CA LYS A 301 -29.67 5.77 -5.37
C LYS A 301 -30.71 4.89 -4.66
N LEU A 302 -31.92 4.85 -5.20
CA LEU A 302 -32.97 4.00 -4.71
C LEU A 302 -32.52 2.52 -4.66
N LYS A 303 -32.86 1.85 -3.56
CA LYS A 303 -32.66 0.41 -3.39
C LYS A 303 -33.37 -0.34 -4.51
N ILE A 304 -32.66 -1.27 -5.14
CA ILE A 304 -33.22 -2.11 -6.19
C ILE A 304 -33.78 -3.38 -5.55
N PRO A 305 -35.09 -3.63 -5.58
CA PRO A 305 -35.67 -4.85 -5.03
C PRO A 305 -35.06 -6.11 -5.64
N GLY A 306 -34.81 -7.12 -4.81
CA GLY A 306 -34.26 -8.42 -5.25
C GLY A 306 -32.77 -8.41 -5.57
N THR A 307 -32.05 -7.29 -5.38
CA THR A 307 -30.59 -7.26 -5.45
C THR A 307 -30.03 -8.00 -4.22
N PRO A 308 -29.18 -9.03 -4.41
CA PRO A 308 -28.60 -9.75 -3.29
C PRO A 308 -27.67 -8.88 -2.44
N ASP A 309 -27.55 -9.23 -1.19
CA ASP A 309 -26.59 -8.77 -0.18
C ASP A 309 -26.65 -7.27 0.15
N LYS A 310 -26.28 -6.38 -0.74
CA LYS A 310 -25.93 -5.01 -0.40
C LYS A 310 -26.81 -3.91 -1.02
N ALA A 311 -27.81 -4.25 -1.80
CA ALA A 311 -28.70 -3.27 -2.43
C ALA A 311 -29.46 -2.35 -1.47
N SER A 312 -29.56 -2.74 -0.20
CA SER A 312 -30.20 -1.94 0.84
C SER A 312 -29.25 -1.05 1.59
N LEU A 313 -27.95 -1.05 1.28
CA LEU A 313 -26.94 -0.29 2.01
C LEU A 313 -26.93 1.19 1.64
N GLU A 314 -26.57 2.01 2.61
CA GLU A 314 -26.38 3.46 2.42
C GLU A 314 -25.16 3.79 1.55
N ASN A 315 -24.25 2.82 1.32
CA ASN A 315 -23.04 2.96 0.51
C ASN A 315 -23.18 2.48 -0.93
N GLN A 316 -24.39 2.42 -1.47
CA GLN A 316 -24.59 2.15 -2.90
C GLN A 316 -23.76 3.11 -3.75
N ALA A 317 -23.11 2.57 -4.78
CA ALA A 317 -22.20 3.32 -5.63
C ALA A 317 -22.28 2.90 -7.09
N TRP A 318 -22.16 3.87 -7.97
CA TRP A 318 -21.93 3.68 -9.41
C TRP A 318 -20.58 4.30 -9.73
N VAL A 319 -19.73 3.54 -10.37
CA VAL A 319 -18.34 3.93 -10.54
C VAL A 319 -17.95 4.14 -12.00
N GLY A 320 -16.97 5.00 -12.21
CA GLY A 320 -16.25 5.17 -13.44
C GLY A 320 -14.79 4.76 -13.27
N ARG A 321 -14.16 4.48 -14.40
CA ARG A 321 -12.77 4.04 -14.49
C ARG A 321 -11.86 5.22 -14.84
N PRO A 322 -10.68 5.39 -14.20
CA PRO A 322 -9.70 6.38 -14.63
C PRO A 322 -9.13 6.02 -16.01
N ARG A 323 -8.76 7.04 -16.79
CA ARG A 323 -8.07 6.85 -18.08
C ARG A 323 -6.67 6.26 -17.85
N ALA A 324 -6.22 5.46 -18.80
CA ALA A 324 -4.88 4.89 -18.79
C ALA A 324 -4.05 5.37 -20.00
N ALA A 325 -2.74 5.44 -19.82
CA ALA A 325 -1.84 5.77 -20.92
C ALA A 325 -1.94 4.73 -22.05
N VAL A 326 -2.14 3.46 -21.70
CA VAL A 326 -2.41 2.37 -22.65
C VAL A 326 -3.69 1.64 -22.23
N GLU A 327 -4.69 1.63 -23.12
CA GLU A 327 -5.98 0.99 -22.90
C GLU A 327 -6.18 -0.19 -23.85
N VAL A 328 -6.60 -1.33 -23.31
CA VAL A 328 -6.82 -2.59 -24.07
C VAL A 328 -8.23 -3.09 -23.81
N ASN A 329 -9.00 -3.27 -24.87
CA ASN A 329 -10.36 -3.82 -24.83
C ASN A 329 -10.51 -4.91 -25.90
N PHE A 330 -11.10 -6.04 -25.54
CA PHE A 330 -11.34 -7.16 -26.46
C PHE A 330 -10.09 -7.52 -27.28
N ALA A 331 -9.08 -7.99 -26.58
CA ALA A 331 -7.82 -8.37 -27.19
C ALA A 331 -7.27 -9.65 -26.58
N SER A 332 -6.60 -10.46 -27.38
CA SER A 332 -6.02 -11.73 -26.92
C SER A 332 -4.64 -12.00 -27.51
N ASN A 333 -3.82 -12.73 -26.74
CA ASN A 333 -2.47 -13.09 -27.13
C ASN A 333 -1.61 -11.84 -27.45
N LEU A 334 -1.80 -10.77 -26.66
CA LEU A 334 -0.92 -9.62 -26.68
C LEU A 334 0.28 -9.87 -25.79
N LYS A 335 1.40 -9.25 -26.12
CA LYS A 335 2.58 -9.23 -25.27
C LYS A 335 3.13 -7.82 -25.13
N PHE A 336 3.27 -7.33 -23.90
CA PHE A 336 4.05 -6.16 -23.56
C PHE A 336 5.33 -6.62 -22.91
N GLU A 337 6.48 -6.42 -23.55
CA GLU A 337 7.78 -6.91 -23.11
C GLU A 337 8.81 -5.79 -23.06
N ALA A 338 9.51 -5.66 -21.93
CA ALA A 338 10.59 -4.71 -21.75
C ALA A 338 10.22 -3.25 -22.11
N CYS A 339 8.93 -2.90 -22.00
CA CYS A 339 8.42 -1.55 -22.17
C CYS A 339 8.61 -0.71 -20.91
N SER A 340 8.51 0.60 -21.07
CA SER A 340 8.58 1.55 -19.96
C SER A 340 7.34 2.43 -19.93
N PHE A 341 6.74 2.60 -18.76
CA PHE A 341 5.60 3.47 -18.48
C PHE A 341 6.06 4.48 -17.43
N GLN A 342 6.30 5.72 -17.84
CA GLN A 342 6.90 6.71 -16.96
C GLN A 342 6.24 8.08 -17.12
N HIS A 343 6.33 8.91 -16.06
CA HIS A 343 5.82 10.29 -16.09
C HIS A 343 4.35 10.35 -16.51
N LEU A 344 3.51 9.48 -15.93
CA LEU A 344 2.09 9.39 -16.23
C LEU A 344 1.26 9.97 -15.08
N ALA A 345 0.24 10.73 -15.43
CA ALA A 345 -0.58 11.40 -14.43
C ALA A 345 -1.67 10.50 -13.82
N SER A 346 -2.06 9.43 -14.50
CA SER A 346 -3.09 8.47 -14.07
C SER A 346 -2.60 7.04 -14.26
N THR A 347 -3.48 6.10 -14.64
CA THR A 347 -3.16 4.68 -14.82
C THR A 347 -2.13 4.44 -15.94
N GLY A 348 -1.23 3.50 -15.74
CA GLY A 348 -0.22 3.13 -16.74
C GLY A 348 -0.80 2.27 -17.87
N LEU A 349 -1.14 1.03 -17.56
CA LEU A 349 -1.70 0.03 -18.47
C LEU A 349 -3.03 -0.49 -17.94
N ASP A 350 -4.03 -0.59 -18.81
CA ASP A 350 -5.35 -1.09 -18.46
C ASP A 350 -5.81 -2.20 -19.41
N LEU A 351 -5.90 -3.44 -18.88
CA LEU A 351 -6.50 -4.59 -19.55
C LEU A 351 -7.97 -4.66 -19.14
N ASN A 352 -8.83 -4.01 -19.87
CA ASN A 352 -10.24 -3.87 -19.54
C ASN A 352 -11.06 -5.10 -19.98
N LYS A 353 -12.27 -4.90 -20.42
CA LYS A 353 -13.27 -5.90 -20.82
C LYS A 353 -12.81 -6.79 -21.97
N GLY A 354 -13.09 -8.09 -21.86
CA GLY A 354 -12.88 -9.04 -22.93
C GLY A 354 -11.43 -9.31 -23.33
N THR A 355 -10.48 -9.04 -22.42
CA THR A 355 -9.06 -9.34 -22.65
C THR A 355 -8.72 -10.75 -22.16
N ASN A 356 -7.88 -11.48 -22.90
CA ASN A 356 -7.50 -12.83 -22.48
C ASN A 356 -6.18 -13.31 -23.08
N HIS A 357 -5.46 -14.16 -22.32
CA HIS A 357 -4.17 -14.74 -22.72
C HIS A 357 -3.10 -13.70 -23.07
N ASN A 358 -3.13 -12.53 -22.45
CA ASN A 358 -2.13 -11.51 -22.64
C ASN A 358 -0.98 -11.69 -21.64
N THR A 359 0.21 -11.24 -22.01
CA THR A 359 1.42 -11.33 -21.17
C THR A 359 2.04 -9.96 -21.00
N ILE A 360 2.20 -9.53 -19.75
CA ILE A 360 2.83 -8.28 -19.34
C ILE A 360 4.11 -8.67 -18.60
N ILE A 361 5.26 -8.57 -19.27
CA ILE A 361 6.50 -9.14 -18.75
C ILE A 361 7.71 -8.21 -18.88
N GLY A 362 8.48 -8.09 -17.83
CA GLY A 362 9.76 -7.38 -17.85
C GLY A 362 9.64 -5.89 -18.11
N ASN A 363 8.52 -5.26 -17.73
CA ASN A 363 8.27 -3.84 -17.95
C ASN A 363 8.62 -3.00 -16.72
N LEU A 364 8.96 -1.75 -16.97
CA LEU A 364 9.16 -0.71 -15.96
C LEU A 364 7.90 0.16 -15.84
N PHE A 365 7.33 0.25 -14.65
CA PHE A 365 6.28 1.21 -14.28
C PHE A 365 6.82 2.14 -13.20
N LYS A 366 7.09 3.40 -13.53
CA LYS A 366 7.77 4.35 -12.64
C LYS A 366 7.23 5.76 -12.78
N ASP A 367 7.07 6.47 -11.66
CA ASP A 367 6.50 7.84 -11.61
C ASP A 367 5.13 7.92 -12.28
N ILE A 368 4.17 7.18 -11.69
CA ILE A 368 2.79 7.06 -12.17
C ILE A 368 1.83 7.63 -11.12
N GLY A 369 0.95 8.55 -11.55
CA GLY A 369 0.00 9.21 -10.68
C GLY A 369 -1.08 8.30 -10.12
N GLY A 370 -1.50 7.29 -10.87
CA GLY A 370 -2.52 6.31 -10.54
C GLY A 370 -1.98 4.89 -10.36
N THR A 371 -2.83 3.90 -10.63
CA THR A 371 -2.48 2.47 -10.61
C THR A 371 -1.54 2.13 -11.77
N ALA A 372 -0.49 1.35 -11.53
CA ALA A 372 0.40 0.96 -12.62
C ALA A 372 -0.29 0.05 -13.62
N ILE A 373 -0.97 -1.01 -13.17
CA ILE A 373 -1.67 -1.97 -14.03
C ILE A 373 -3.08 -2.24 -13.49
N ASN A 374 -4.11 -1.94 -14.29
CA ASN A 374 -5.49 -2.37 -14.05
C ASN A 374 -5.84 -3.58 -14.90
N VAL A 375 -6.65 -4.50 -14.36
CA VAL A 375 -7.10 -5.72 -15.05
C VAL A 375 -8.55 -6.03 -14.72
N GLY A 376 -9.38 -6.24 -15.72
CA GLY A 376 -10.78 -6.68 -15.58
C GLY A 376 -11.76 -5.54 -15.31
N VAL A 377 -13.03 -5.91 -15.14
CA VAL A 377 -14.15 -5.00 -14.87
C VAL A 377 -14.24 -4.69 -13.37
N PHE A 378 -14.58 -3.45 -13.01
CA PHE A 378 -14.73 -2.95 -11.64
C PHE A 378 -16.14 -2.36 -11.37
N SER A 379 -17.18 -2.94 -11.93
CA SER A 379 -18.55 -2.40 -11.92
C SER A 379 -18.72 -1.10 -12.70
N ASP A 380 -17.76 -0.74 -13.53
CA ASP A 380 -17.75 0.43 -14.41
C ASP A 380 -18.65 0.27 -15.66
N GLU A 381 -19.47 -0.80 -15.66
CA GLU A 381 -20.46 -1.14 -16.71
C GLU A 381 -21.91 -0.77 -16.31
N SER A 382 -22.05 0.31 -15.53
CA SER A 382 -23.38 0.87 -15.17
C SER A 382 -24.22 0.01 -14.21
N PHE A 383 -23.63 -0.94 -13.49
CA PHE A 383 -24.30 -1.63 -12.39
C PHE A 383 -23.74 -1.24 -11.02
N GLU A 384 -24.45 -1.51 -9.96
CA GLU A 384 -24.09 -1.13 -8.61
C GLU A 384 -22.80 -1.85 -8.14
N ALA A 385 -21.89 -1.13 -7.49
CA ALA A 385 -20.53 -1.57 -7.19
C ALA A 385 -20.41 -2.82 -6.32
N HIS A 386 -21.44 -3.13 -5.51
CA HIS A 386 -21.44 -4.27 -4.59
C HIS A 386 -22.07 -5.53 -5.18
N LEU A 387 -22.51 -5.48 -6.44
CA LEU A 387 -23.11 -6.66 -7.10
C LEU A 387 -22.03 -7.59 -7.66
N PRO A 388 -22.25 -8.91 -7.63
CA PRO A 388 -21.39 -9.86 -8.31
C PRO A 388 -21.49 -9.72 -9.84
N TYR A 389 -20.35 -9.74 -10.50
CA TYR A 389 -20.30 -9.67 -11.97
C TYR A 389 -20.44 -11.06 -12.59
N ASN A 390 -21.52 -11.25 -13.36
CA ASN A 390 -21.81 -12.48 -14.11
C ASN A 390 -22.39 -12.09 -15.48
N PRO A 391 -21.57 -11.70 -16.45
CA PRO A 391 -22.05 -11.25 -17.76
C PRO A 391 -22.69 -12.42 -18.52
N LYS A 392 -23.67 -12.11 -19.38
CA LYS A 392 -24.33 -13.11 -20.26
C LYS A 392 -23.38 -13.65 -21.31
N ASP A 393 -22.48 -12.83 -21.80
CA ASP A 393 -21.42 -13.22 -22.73
C ASP A 393 -20.11 -13.42 -21.98
N GLU A 394 -19.65 -14.67 -21.90
CA GLU A 394 -18.39 -14.99 -21.23
C GLU A 394 -17.16 -14.34 -21.91
N ARG A 395 -17.28 -13.93 -23.17
CA ARG A 395 -16.23 -13.21 -23.89
C ARG A 395 -15.97 -11.80 -23.32
N ASP A 396 -16.89 -11.27 -22.51
CA ASP A 396 -16.73 -10.02 -21.79
C ASP A 396 -15.75 -10.14 -20.61
N VAL A 397 -15.46 -11.35 -20.15
CA VAL A 397 -14.65 -11.58 -18.96
C VAL A 397 -13.15 -11.50 -19.29
N CYS A 398 -12.42 -10.75 -18.48
CA CYS A 398 -10.97 -10.75 -18.51
C CYS A 398 -10.41 -12.05 -17.89
N SER A 399 -9.54 -12.77 -18.63
CA SER A 399 -9.10 -14.10 -18.19
C SER A 399 -7.75 -14.54 -18.75
N ASN A 400 -7.08 -15.44 -18.01
CA ASN A 400 -5.81 -16.06 -18.41
C ASN A 400 -4.68 -15.03 -18.65
N GLU A 401 -4.70 -13.92 -17.95
CA GLU A 401 -3.66 -12.89 -18.03
C GLU A 401 -2.44 -13.29 -17.20
N VAL A 402 -1.25 -12.98 -17.69
CA VAL A 402 0.02 -13.22 -17.00
C VAL A 402 0.75 -11.91 -16.82
N ILE A 403 0.95 -11.49 -15.56
CA ILE A 403 1.66 -10.28 -15.17
C ILE A 403 2.88 -10.71 -14.36
N THR A 404 4.05 -10.67 -14.98
CA THR A 404 5.25 -11.27 -14.37
C THR A 404 6.52 -10.48 -14.64
N ASP A 405 7.46 -10.54 -13.69
CA ASP A 405 8.79 -9.97 -13.81
C ASP A 405 8.82 -8.46 -14.11
N ASN A 406 7.78 -7.71 -13.72
CA ASN A 406 7.72 -6.26 -13.87
C ASN A 406 8.24 -5.55 -12.62
N LEU A 407 8.88 -4.39 -12.81
CA LEU A 407 9.15 -3.44 -11.74
C LEU A 407 8.07 -2.36 -11.70
N ILE A 408 7.45 -2.20 -10.54
CA ILE A 408 6.45 -1.17 -10.26
C ILE A 408 6.98 -0.35 -9.07
N THR A 409 7.32 0.93 -9.31
CA THR A 409 7.95 1.76 -8.27
C THR A 409 7.58 3.23 -8.40
N ASN A 410 7.42 3.93 -7.28
CA ASN A 410 6.94 5.32 -7.22
C ASN A 410 5.63 5.50 -7.99
N VAL A 411 4.61 4.75 -7.63
CA VAL A 411 3.28 4.80 -8.25
C VAL A 411 2.22 5.24 -7.24
N ALA A 412 1.01 5.57 -7.70
CA ALA A 412 -0.04 6.16 -6.89
C ALA A 412 0.38 7.52 -6.28
N ASN A 413 1.18 8.30 -6.99
CA ASN A 413 1.79 9.52 -6.45
C ASN A 413 1.00 10.81 -6.72
N GLU A 414 -0.21 10.69 -7.33
CA GLU A 414 -1.23 11.75 -7.48
C GLU A 414 -2.55 11.34 -6.81
N ASP A 415 -3.12 10.22 -7.21
CA ASP A 415 -4.26 9.59 -6.55
C ASP A 415 -3.74 8.56 -5.54
N TRP A 416 -3.60 8.98 -4.28
CA TRP A 416 -2.96 8.16 -3.25
C TRP A 416 -3.73 6.89 -2.89
N GLY A 417 -5.03 6.81 -3.23
CA GLY A 417 -5.86 5.61 -3.02
C GLY A 417 -5.74 4.56 -4.12
N THR A 418 -4.87 4.78 -5.13
CA THR A 418 -4.55 3.80 -6.15
C THR A 418 -3.46 2.83 -5.70
N VAL A 419 -3.19 1.79 -6.48
CA VAL A 419 -2.40 0.63 -6.07
C VAL A 419 -1.33 0.28 -7.11
N GLY A 420 -0.43 -0.63 -6.77
CA GLY A 420 0.53 -1.16 -7.75
C GLY A 420 -0.16 -1.93 -8.87
N ILE A 421 -0.91 -2.97 -8.53
CA ILE A 421 -1.73 -3.76 -9.48
C ILE A 421 -3.14 -3.88 -8.92
N ALA A 422 -4.16 -3.52 -9.70
CA ALA A 422 -5.56 -3.75 -9.38
C ALA A 422 -6.17 -4.76 -10.37
N ALA A 423 -6.73 -5.83 -9.84
CA ALA A 423 -7.45 -6.83 -10.63
C ALA A 423 -8.89 -6.94 -10.09
N GLY A 424 -9.88 -6.54 -10.88
CA GLY A 424 -11.28 -6.54 -10.51
C GLY A 424 -11.94 -7.92 -10.67
N PHE A 425 -13.03 -7.99 -11.43
CA PHE A 425 -13.69 -9.27 -11.75
C PHE A 425 -12.92 -10.02 -12.86
N VAL A 426 -12.01 -10.90 -12.44
CA VAL A 426 -11.09 -11.65 -13.32
C VAL A 426 -11.09 -13.13 -12.99
N LYS A 427 -10.71 -13.97 -13.96
CA LYS A 427 -10.53 -15.41 -13.75
C LYS A 427 -9.23 -15.93 -14.35
N ASN A 428 -8.61 -16.94 -13.70
CA ASN A 428 -7.40 -17.63 -14.19
C ASN A 428 -6.21 -16.67 -14.41
N ILE A 429 -6.08 -15.58 -13.65
CA ILE A 429 -4.92 -14.70 -13.81
C ILE A 429 -3.76 -15.16 -12.95
N THR A 430 -2.54 -14.82 -13.40
CA THR A 430 -1.31 -15.04 -12.65
C THR A 430 -0.55 -13.73 -12.50
N ILE A 431 -0.36 -13.30 -11.25
CA ILE A 431 0.47 -12.16 -10.88
C ILE A 431 1.67 -12.73 -10.12
N ALA A 432 2.85 -12.78 -10.77
CA ALA A 432 3.98 -13.51 -10.24
C ALA A 432 5.31 -12.80 -10.47
N HIS A 433 6.25 -12.95 -9.54
CA HIS A 433 7.61 -12.44 -9.70
C HIS A 433 7.73 -10.94 -10.02
N ASN A 434 6.75 -10.12 -9.66
CA ASN A 434 6.88 -8.68 -9.78
C ASN A 434 7.59 -8.10 -8.55
N GLU A 435 8.33 -7.00 -8.73
CA GLU A 435 8.81 -6.19 -7.61
C GLU A 435 7.99 -4.89 -7.55
N ILE A 436 7.39 -4.63 -6.37
CA ILE A 436 6.50 -3.48 -6.14
C ILE A 436 7.02 -2.69 -4.95
N SER A 437 7.32 -1.39 -5.17
CA SER A 437 7.91 -0.53 -4.14
C SER A 437 7.47 0.93 -4.27
N ASP A 438 7.63 1.70 -3.19
CA ASP A 438 7.32 3.13 -3.09
C ASP A 438 5.88 3.47 -3.56
N VAL A 439 4.91 2.76 -2.99
CA VAL A 439 3.48 2.90 -3.32
C VAL A 439 2.75 3.65 -2.22
N SER A 440 1.85 4.56 -2.60
CA SER A 440 1.09 5.38 -1.64
C SER A 440 0.11 4.59 -0.79
N TYR A 441 -0.40 3.47 -1.28
CA TYR A 441 -1.39 2.63 -0.64
C TYR A 441 -1.02 1.15 -0.77
N THR A 442 -1.87 0.31 -1.33
CA THR A 442 -1.72 -1.16 -1.42
C THR A 442 -0.82 -1.58 -2.59
N GLY A 443 -0.05 -2.66 -2.40
CA GLY A 443 0.78 -3.24 -3.47
C GLY A 443 -0.07 -3.90 -4.56
N ILE A 444 -0.82 -4.95 -4.21
CA ILE A 444 -1.72 -5.69 -5.10
C ILE A 444 -3.12 -5.76 -4.49
N SER A 445 -4.14 -5.37 -5.26
CA SER A 445 -5.55 -5.51 -4.92
C SER A 445 -6.22 -6.48 -5.87
N LEU A 446 -6.78 -7.59 -5.37
CA LEU A 446 -7.44 -8.63 -6.16
C LEU A 446 -8.90 -8.81 -5.73
N GLY A 447 -9.81 -8.57 -6.65
CA GLY A 447 -11.25 -8.72 -6.44
C GLY A 447 -11.99 -7.39 -6.35
N TRP A 448 -13.31 -7.47 -6.49
CA TRP A 448 -14.25 -6.38 -6.44
C TRP A 448 -15.61 -6.87 -5.94
N GLY A 449 -16.49 -5.98 -5.43
CA GLY A 449 -17.89 -6.29 -5.13
C GLY A 449 -18.22 -6.50 -3.66
N TRP A 450 -17.26 -6.65 -2.75
CA TRP A 450 -17.46 -6.83 -1.28
C TRP A 450 -18.53 -7.86 -0.91
N THR A 451 -18.64 -8.97 -1.66
CA THR A 451 -19.70 -9.96 -1.51
C THR A 451 -19.19 -11.39 -1.51
N PRO A 452 -19.71 -12.29 -0.64
CA PRO A 452 -19.43 -13.72 -0.72
C PRO A 452 -20.17 -14.42 -1.86
N SER A 453 -21.04 -13.72 -2.59
CA SER A 453 -21.80 -14.27 -3.71
C SER A 453 -20.89 -14.68 -4.88
N SER A 454 -21.29 -15.73 -5.60
CA SER A 454 -20.55 -16.24 -6.75
C SER A 454 -20.52 -15.23 -7.90
N SER A 455 -19.33 -15.01 -8.43
CA SER A 455 -19.08 -14.20 -9.61
C SER A 455 -18.20 -14.98 -10.60
N VAL A 456 -17.71 -14.30 -11.63
CA VAL A 456 -16.74 -14.89 -12.58
C VAL A 456 -15.39 -15.20 -11.93
N MET A 457 -15.08 -14.63 -10.79
CA MET A 457 -13.76 -14.71 -10.15
C MET A 457 -13.45 -16.12 -9.65
N ARG A 458 -12.35 -16.70 -10.13
CA ARG A 458 -11.81 -17.98 -9.68
C ARG A 458 -10.43 -18.26 -10.24
N ASN A 459 -9.71 -19.22 -9.64
CA ASN A 459 -8.41 -19.72 -10.08
C ASN A 459 -7.35 -18.63 -10.28
N ASN A 460 -7.41 -17.55 -9.50
CA ASN A 460 -6.47 -16.44 -9.56
C ASN A 460 -5.26 -16.74 -8.67
N LYS A 461 -4.05 -16.40 -9.13
CA LYS A 461 -2.80 -16.70 -8.41
C LYS A 461 -1.97 -15.45 -8.21
N ILE A 462 -1.56 -15.18 -6.96
CA ILE A 462 -0.57 -14.17 -6.61
C ILE A 462 0.60 -14.91 -5.97
N THR A 463 1.73 -15.03 -6.67
CA THR A 463 2.83 -15.87 -6.18
C THR A 463 4.21 -15.27 -6.43
N ALA A 464 5.13 -15.48 -5.50
CA ALA A 464 6.53 -15.09 -5.59
C ALA A 464 6.77 -13.60 -5.96
N ASN A 465 5.85 -12.69 -5.60
CA ASN A 465 6.08 -11.26 -5.74
C ASN A 465 6.89 -10.73 -4.56
N LYS A 466 7.70 -9.69 -4.81
CA LYS A 466 8.44 -8.94 -3.79
C LYS A 466 7.76 -7.57 -3.63
N ILE A 467 7.15 -7.34 -2.46
CA ILE A 467 6.39 -6.11 -2.18
C ILE A 467 6.99 -5.44 -0.95
N HIS A 468 7.40 -4.18 -1.08
CA HIS A 468 8.01 -3.45 0.02
C HIS A 468 7.87 -1.93 -0.15
N HIS A 469 8.02 -1.17 0.95
CA HIS A 469 7.92 0.29 0.93
C HIS A 469 6.59 0.75 0.32
N TYR A 470 5.47 0.27 0.90
CA TYR A 470 4.10 0.64 0.54
C TYR A 470 3.40 1.34 1.72
N ALA A 471 2.14 1.77 1.56
CA ALA A 471 1.39 2.53 2.56
C ALA A 471 2.01 3.90 2.88
N LYS A 472 2.62 4.56 1.90
CA LYS A 472 3.33 5.82 2.11
C LYS A 472 2.42 6.94 2.65
N HIS A 473 1.19 7.00 2.19
CA HIS A 473 0.26 8.08 2.52
C HIS A 473 -1.02 7.62 3.24
N LEU A 474 -1.49 6.41 3.00
CA LEU A 474 -2.76 5.90 3.51
C LEU A 474 -2.57 4.59 4.28
N HIS A 475 -3.50 4.34 5.21
CA HIS A 475 -3.66 3.07 5.92
C HIS A 475 -5.00 2.42 5.57
N ASP A 476 -5.42 1.38 6.29
CA ASP A 476 -6.40 0.39 5.86
C ASP A 476 -5.87 -0.36 4.63
N VAL A 477 -4.66 -0.88 4.75
CA VAL A 477 -3.76 -1.20 3.66
C VAL A 477 -3.05 -2.54 3.89
N ALA A 478 -2.70 -3.21 2.79
CA ALA A 478 -1.80 -4.36 2.85
C ALA A 478 -0.85 -4.42 1.65
N GLY A 479 0.21 -5.22 1.76
CA GLY A 479 0.99 -5.60 0.58
C GLY A 479 0.11 -6.30 -0.45
N ILE A 480 -0.73 -7.25 0.00
CA ILE A 480 -1.75 -7.94 -0.82
C ILE A 480 -3.10 -7.86 -0.11
N TYR A 481 -4.10 -7.35 -0.83
CA TYR A 481 -5.48 -7.14 -0.41
C TYR A 481 -6.45 -7.89 -1.32
N THR A 482 -7.50 -8.51 -0.77
CA THR A 482 -8.51 -9.23 -1.55
C THR A 482 -9.94 -8.89 -1.18
N LEU A 483 -10.85 -9.06 -2.14
CA LEU A 483 -12.30 -8.91 -1.99
C LEU A 483 -13.05 -10.08 -2.61
N SER A 484 -14.24 -10.36 -2.04
CA SER A 484 -15.26 -11.25 -2.59
C SER A 484 -14.83 -12.72 -2.78
N SER A 485 -15.79 -13.54 -3.21
CA SER A 485 -15.59 -14.99 -3.38
C SER A 485 -14.77 -15.32 -4.61
N GLN A 486 -13.68 -16.10 -4.43
CA GLN A 486 -12.76 -16.48 -5.51
C GLN A 486 -12.30 -17.94 -5.37
N PRO A 487 -13.14 -18.92 -5.72
CA PRO A 487 -12.79 -20.34 -5.57
C PRO A 487 -11.49 -20.72 -6.27
N ASN A 488 -10.70 -21.57 -5.61
CA ASN A 488 -9.40 -22.07 -6.08
C ASN A 488 -8.34 -20.97 -6.34
N SER A 489 -8.48 -19.81 -5.72
CA SER A 489 -7.48 -18.76 -5.82
C SER A 489 -6.44 -18.87 -4.70
N SER A 490 -5.20 -18.44 -4.98
CA SER A 490 -4.10 -18.58 -4.03
C SER A 490 -3.23 -17.34 -3.93
N ILE A 491 -2.66 -17.15 -2.73
CA ILE A 491 -1.65 -16.13 -2.39
C ILE A 491 -0.52 -16.88 -1.71
N GLU A 492 0.56 -17.14 -2.45
CA GLU A 492 1.58 -18.09 -2.00
C GLU A 492 3.00 -17.58 -2.30
N GLU A 493 3.94 -17.87 -1.38
CA GLU A 493 5.38 -17.65 -1.57
C GLU A 493 5.78 -16.18 -1.88
N ASN A 494 4.96 -15.21 -1.53
CA ASN A 494 5.31 -13.80 -1.67
C ASN A 494 6.23 -13.35 -0.53
N TYR A 495 7.14 -12.40 -0.84
CA TYR A 495 7.94 -11.67 0.14
C TYR A 495 7.36 -10.28 0.33
N ILE A 496 6.91 -9.95 1.55
CA ILE A 496 6.27 -8.67 1.85
C ILE A 496 6.93 -8.06 3.09
N ASP A 497 7.47 -6.83 2.95
CA ASP A 497 8.27 -6.18 4.01
C ASP A 497 8.14 -4.65 3.95
N ASN A 498 8.79 -3.96 4.91
CA ASN A 498 9.01 -2.51 4.92
C ASN A 498 7.77 -1.66 4.59
N VAL A 499 6.89 -1.50 5.55
CA VAL A 499 5.70 -0.64 5.43
C VAL A 499 6.06 0.79 5.85
N TYR A 500 5.68 1.79 5.08
CA TYR A 500 5.86 3.19 5.47
C TYR A 500 4.93 3.62 6.61
N HIS A 501 5.38 4.56 7.42
CA HIS A 501 4.58 5.18 8.45
C HIS A 501 3.87 6.43 7.90
N SER A 502 2.58 6.32 7.60
CA SER A 502 1.75 7.43 7.14
C SER A 502 1.33 8.34 8.31
N PRO A 503 1.79 9.61 8.35
CA PRO A 503 1.53 10.51 9.49
C PRO A 503 0.09 11.04 9.54
N TYR A 504 -0.68 10.89 8.46
CA TYR A 504 -2.03 11.42 8.32
C TYR A 504 -3.10 10.35 8.16
N ALA A 505 -2.76 9.09 8.37
CA ALA A 505 -3.73 8.00 8.31
C ALA A 505 -4.82 8.14 9.39
N HIS A 506 -6.06 7.76 9.05
CA HIS A 506 -7.20 7.81 9.97
C HIS A 506 -7.06 6.82 11.14
N ASP A 507 -6.50 5.65 10.89
CA ASP A 507 -6.14 4.64 11.88
C ASP A 507 -4.65 4.29 11.75
N PRO A 508 -3.78 4.76 12.66
CA PRO A 508 -2.34 4.57 12.57
C PRO A 508 -1.89 3.11 12.77
N TYR A 509 -2.81 2.21 13.17
CA TYR A 509 -2.52 0.79 13.40
C TYR A 509 -2.96 -0.11 12.25
N LEU A 510 -3.78 0.38 11.32
CA LEU A 510 -4.39 -0.40 10.24
C LEU A 510 -3.48 -0.45 9.00
N TRP A 511 -2.27 -0.98 9.21
CA TRP A 511 -1.31 -1.34 8.16
C TRP A 511 -0.94 -2.82 8.30
N LEU A 512 -0.95 -3.55 7.22
CA LEU A 512 -0.94 -5.01 7.22
C LEU A 512 -0.02 -5.53 6.12
N TYR A 513 0.40 -6.79 6.21
CA TYR A 513 1.09 -7.48 5.12
C TYR A 513 0.11 -8.20 4.19
N LEU A 514 -0.88 -8.88 4.78
CA LEU A 514 -1.93 -9.61 4.07
C LEU A 514 -3.29 -9.19 4.63
N TYR A 515 -4.26 -8.94 3.76
CA TYR A 515 -5.59 -8.53 4.14
C TYR A 515 -6.63 -9.19 3.23
N THR A 516 -7.42 -10.10 3.77
CA THR A 516 -8.63 -10.59 3.12
C THR A 516 -9.83 -9.86 3.71
N ASP A 517 -10.46 -9.06 2.87
CA ASP A 517 -11.56 -8.19 3.27
C ASP A 517 -12.91 -8.77 2.84
N GLU A 518 -13.97 -7.99 2.97
CA GLU A 518 -15.37 -8.39 2.87
C GLU A 518 -15.68 -9.36 1.73
N GLY A 519 -16.31 -10.48 2.10
CA GLY A 519 -16.73 -11.52 1.18
C GLY A 519 -15.60 -12.42 0.67
N SER A 520 -14.31 -12.13 0.96
CA SER A 520 -13.19 -12.99 0.55
C SER A 520 -13.42 -14.42 0.99
N SER A 521 -13.52 -15.35 0.04
CA SER A 521 -13.88 -16.75 0.29
C SER A 521 -13.09 -17.68 -0.62
N PHE A 522 -12.80 -18.89 -0.11
CA PHE A 522 -12.15 -19.99 -0.82
C PHE A 522 -10.74 -19.70 -1.32
N PHE A 523 -10.00 -18.81 -0.63
CA PHE A 523 -8.59 -18.57 -0.88
C PHE A 523 -7.70 -19.56 -0.14
N SER A 524 -6.59 -19.94 -0.78
CA SER A 524 -5.42 -20.54 -0.14
C SER A 524 -4.35 -19.48 0.08
N VAL A 525 -4.05 -19.13 1.34
CA VAL A 525 -3.05 -18.10 1.69
C VAL A 525 -1.93 -18.78 2.46
N LYS A 526 -0.82 -19.10 1.78
CA LYS A 526 0.21 -20.00 2.33
C LYS A 526 1.63 -19.54 2.03
N ASN A 527 2.52 -19.85 2.96
CA ASN A 527 3.97 -19.73 2.77
C ASN A 527 4.43 -18.32 2.35
N ASN A 528 3.70 -17.27 2.71
CA ASN A 528 4.17 -15.92 2.46
C ASN A 528 5.16 -15.49 3.54
N TRP A 529 6.30 -14.96 3.12
CA TRP A 529 7.25 -14.38 4.06
C TRP A 529 6.79 -12.97 4.47
N ILE A 530 6.53 -12.78 5.74
CA ILE A 530 6.22 -11.51 6.38
C ILE A 530 7.02 -11.41 7.68
N PRO A 531 7.56 -10.23 8.06
CA PRO A 531 8.45 -10.13 9.22
C PRO A 531 7.73 -10.36 10.55
N VAL A 532 6.42 -10.18 10.58
CA VAL A 532 5.55 -10.44 11.74
C VAL A 532 4.15 -10.78 11.26
N GLU A 533 3.43 -11.64 11.98
CA GLU A 533 2.06 -12.04 11.64
C GLU A 533 1.04 -10.91 11.86
N LYS A 534 1.18 -9.84 11.08
CA LYS A 534 0.24 -8.72 11.07
C LYS A 534 -0.65 -8.81 9.83
N ILE A 535 -1.73 -9.57 9.98
CA ILE A 535 -2.71 -9.92 8.95
C ILE A 535 -4.12 -9.56 9.43
N LEU A 536 -5.03 -9.28 8.49
CA LEU A 536 -6.43 -9.02 8.81
C LEU A 536 -7.35 -9.92 7.97
N LYS A 537 -8.36 -10.46 8.65
CA LYS A 537 -9.45 -11.26 8.06
C LYS A 537 -10.75 -10.56 8.42
N ASN A 538 -11.21 -9.64 7.58
CA ASN A 538 -12.36 -8.79 7.88
C ASN A 538 -13.60 -9.28 7.13
N ASN A 539 -14.66 -9.64 7.84
CA ASN A 539 -15.94 -10.08 7.25
C ASN A 539 -15.79 -11.09 6.11
N ASN A 540 -14.86 -12.03 6.26
CA ASN A 540 -14.61 -13.06 5.26
C ASN A 540 -15.81 -14.01 5.12
N GLY A 541 -15.99 -14.52 3.90
CA GLY A 541 -16.84 -15.69 3.66
C GLY A 541 -16.13 -17.02 3.97
N PRO A 542 -16.74 -18.15 3.63
CA PRO A 542 -16.23 -19.47 3.99
C PRO A 542 -15.05 -19.94 3.15
N GLY A 543 -14.39 -21.00 3.61
CA GLY A 543 -13.46 -21.80 2.83
C GLY A 543 -12.05 -21.23 2.62
N ASN A 544 -11.68 -20.17 3.32
CA ASN A 544 -10.30 -19.67 3.31
C ASN A 544 -9.39 -20.56 4.14
N VAL A 545 -8.22 -20.88 3.61
CA VAL A 545 -7.17 -21.65 4.26
C VAL A 545 -5.95 -20.77 4.48
N TRP A 546 -5.47 -20.67 5.72
CA TRP A 546 -4.31 -19.86 6.11
C TRP A 546 -3.26 -20.76 6.73
N GLU A 547 -2.08 -20.83 6.13
CA GLU A 547 -0.99 -21.69 6.62
C GLU A 547 0.37 -21.01 6.40
N HIS A 548 1.23 -21.04 7.41
CA HIS A 548 2.65 -20.65 7.32
C HIS A 548 2.89 -19.25 6.71
N ASN A 549 2.16 -18.22 7.14
CA ASN A 549 2.42 -16.83 6.75
C ASN A 549 3.16 -16.13 7.88
N SER A 550 4.49 -16.15 7.87
CA SER A 550 5.33 -15.72 9.00
C SER A 550 6.78 -15.49 8.58
N PRO A 551 7.66 -14.97 9.44
CA PRO A 551 9.10 -14.92 9.15
C PRO A 551 9.77 -16.31 9.14
N TYR A 552 9.06 -17.36 9.55
CA TYR A 552 9.59 -18.72 9.74
C TYR A 552 9.30 -19.67 8.57
N VAL A 553 8.93 -19.13 7.40
CA VAL A 553 8.84 -19.90 6.16
C VAL A 553 10.23 -20.13 5.56
N ASP A 554 10.31 -20.97 4.53
CA ASP A 554 11.57 -21.27 3.86
C ASP A 554 12.27 -19.98 3.36
N GLU A 555 13.54 -19.83 3.73
CA GLU A 555 14.37 -18.69 3.28
C GLU A 555 14.52 -18.61 1.75
N ALA A 556 14.33 -19.72 1.04
CA ALA A 556 14.31 -19.73 -0.42
C ALA A 556 13.22 -18.81 -0.98
N ILE A 557 12.11 -18.59 -0.25
CA ILE A 557 11.02 -17.70 -0.67
C ILE A 557 11.52 -16.27 -0.87
N LYS A 558 12.32 -15.74 0.07
CA LYS A 558 12.91 -14.40 -0.08
C LYS A 558 13.81 -14.28 -1.31
N LYS A 559 14.54 -15.33 -1.63
CA LYS A 559 15.49 -15.35 -2.76
C LYS A 559 14.78 -15.50 -4.11
N ASN A 560 13.65 -16.19 -4.11
CA ASN A 560 12.88 -16.51 -5.31
C ASN A 560 11.84 -15.45 -5.63
N ALA A 561 11.42 -14.64 -4.64
CA ALA A 561 10.46 -13.57 -4.84
C ALA A 561 11.06 -12.40 -5.63
N GLY A 562 10.23 -11.77 -6.47
CA GLY A 562 10.63 -10.64 -7.31
C GLY A 562 11.14 -11.07 -8.69
N ILE A 563 11.75 -10.12 -9.36
CA ILE A 563 12.11 -10.18 -10.79
C ILE A 563 13.19 -11.22 -11.07
N ARG A 564 12.99 -12.02 -12.12
CA ARG A 564 13.92 -13.06 -12.57
C ARG A 564 14.72 -12.61 -13.79
N ASN A 565 15.78 -13.34 -14.08
CA ASN A 565 16.51 -13.19 -15.36
C ASN A 565 15.59 -13.53 -16.55
N PRO A 566 15.69 -12.81 -17.69
CA PRO A 566 16.70 -11.78 -17.98
C PRO A 566 16.35 -10.35 -17.51
N TYR A 567 15.20 -10.12 -16.83
CA TYR A 567 14.70 -8.79 -16.51
C TYR A 567 15.23 -8.21 -15.19
N LYS A 568 16.12 -8.91 -14.52
CA LYS A 568 16.65 -8.50 -13.20
C LYS A 568 17.38 -7.14 -13.19
N TYR A 569 17.81 -6.66 -14.36
CA TYR A 569 18.39 -5.32 -14.53
C TYR A 569 17.43 -4.19 -14.10
N LEU A 570 16.12 -4.42 -14.10
CA LEU A 570 15.12 -3.47 -13.65
C LEU A 570 15.25 -3.11 -12.16
N GLU A 571 15.82 -3.98 -11.34
CA GLU A 571 16.04 -3.72 -9.90
C GLU A 571 16.90 -2.46 -9.67
N ASN A 572 17.71 -2.05 -10.64
CA ASN A 572 18.49 -0.80 -10.58
C ASN A 572 17.64 0.47 -10.65
N GLU A 573 16.39 0.36 -11.09
CA GLU A 573 15.43 1.45 -11.19
C GLU A 573 14.53 1.61 -9.96
N VAL A 574 14.66 0.74 -8.97
CA VAL A 574 13.87 0.76 -7.73
C VAL A 574 14.03 2.11 -7.03
N VAL A 575 12.91 2.74 -6.73
CA VAL A 575 12.84 3.96 -5.91
C VAL A 575 12.47 3.60 -4.49
N ILE A 576 13.19 4.17 -3.53
CA ILE A 576 12.86 4.15 -2.11
C ILE A 576 13.03 5.56 -1.58
N ASP A 577 11.94 6.14 -1.08
CA ASP A 577 11.97 7.47 -0.49
C ASP A 577 12.48 7.40 0.96
N LYS A 578 13.78 7.60 1.11
CA LYS A 578 14.46 7.56 2.41
C LYS A 578 14.06 8.70 3.37
N SER A 579 13.31 9.68 2.91
CA SER A 579 12.78 10.76 3.78
C SER A 579 11.57 10.32 4.58
N TRP A 580 10.91 9.21 4.20
CA TRP A 580 9.79 8.62 4.92
C TRP A 580 10.25 7.58 5.93
N GLN A 581 9.63 7.62 7.11
CA GLN A 581 9.85 6.63 8.15
C GLN A 581 9.15 5.32 7.80
N LEU A 582 9.73 4.22 8.23
CA LEU A 582 9.08 2.91 8.20
C LEU A 582 8.29 2.68 9.48
N GLN A 583 7.31 1.79 9.41
CA GLN A 583 6.63 1.29 10.60
C GLN A 583 7.62 0.56 11.51
N GLU A 584 7.54 0.88 12.79
CA GLU A 584 8.19 0.06 13.79
C GLU A 584 7.48 -1.30 13.87
N LEU A 585 8.26 -2.39 13.80
CA LEU A 585 7.67 -3.71 13.96
C LEU A 585 7.25 -3.91 15.41
N PRO A 586 6.10 -4.56 15.65
CA PRO A 586 5.70 -4.90 17.00
C PRO A 586 6.68 -5.91 17.60
N GLU A 587 7.24 -5.58 18.76
CA GLU A 587 8.15 -6.43 19.50
C GLU A 587 7.45 -7.04 20.70
N ASN A 588 7.92 -8.23 21.12
CA ASN A 588 7.46 -8.82 22.35
C ASN A 588 7.78 -7.90 23.53
N ALA A 589 6.78 -7.62 24.32
CA ALA A 589 6.90 -6.80 25.52
C ALA A 589 5.97 -7.28 26.61
N VAL A 590 6.34 -6.95 27.84
CA VAL A 590 5.54 -7.22 29.03
C VAL A 590 5.19 -5.87 29.67
N ILE A 591 3.91 -5.71 30.06
CA ILE A 591 3.47 -4.63 30.95
C ILE A 591 2.94 -5.28 32.22
N GLU A 592 3.44 -4.86 33.37
CA GLU A 592 3.02 -5.32 34.68
C GLU A 592 2.34 -4.19 35.45
N LEU A 593 1.18 -4.48 36.02
CA LEU A 593 0.48 -3.63 36.99
C LEU A 593 0.59 -4.31 38.36
N VAL A 594 1.09 -3.59 39.35
CA VAL A 594 1.17 -4.07 40.73
C VAL A 594 0.19 -3.26 41.56
N GLY A 595 -0.84 -3.93 42.09
CA GLY A 595 -1.90 -3.27 42.83
C GLY A 595 -3.08 -4.20 43.13
N THR A 596 -4.16 -3.66 43.64
CA THR A 596 -5.40 -4.38 43.94
C THR A 596 -6.58 -3.79 43.18
N ASP A 597 -7.68 -4.50 43.13
CA ASP A 597 -8.97 -4.04 42.60
C ASP A 597 -8.95 -3.58 41.14
N PHE A 598 -8.35 -4.40 40.25
CA PHE A 598 -8.31 -4.10 38.83
C PHE A 598 -9.68 -4.24 38.15
N ASP A 599 -10.15 -3.18 37.48
CA ASP A 599 -11.26 -3.28 36.52
C ASP A 599 -10.79 -3.99 35.25
N MET A 600 -10.86 -5.32 35.25
CA MET A 600 -10.40 -6.14 34.14
C MET A 600 -11.12 -5.85 32.83
N ALA A 601 -12.42 -5.47 32.87
CA ALA A 601 -13.17 -5.15 31.68
C ALA A 601 -12.68 -3.84 31.02
N ALA A 602 -12.41 -2.82 31.83
CA ALA A 602 -11.85 -1.55 31.34
C ALA A 602 -10.41 -1.74 30.82
N ILE A 603 -9.58 -2.51 31.51
CA ILE A 603 -8.21 -2.84 31.09
C ILE A 603 -8.24 -3.61 29.78
N ALA A 604 -9.03 -4.68 29.66
CA ALA A 604 -9.13 -5.48 28.44
C ALA A 604 -9.62 -4.65 27.25
N LYS A 605 -10.61 -3.77 27.47
CA LYS A 605 -11.09 -2.83 26.45
C LYS A 605 -10.00 -1.88 25.99
N LEU A 606 -9.21 -1.32 26.91
CA LEU A 606 -8.10 -0.43 26.58
C LEU A 606 -7.03 -1.21 25.79
N VAL A 607 -6.59 -2.37 26.29
CA VAL A 607 -5.56 -3.22 25.66
C VAL A 607 -5.98 -3.65 24.25
N LYS A 608 -7.25 -4.04 24.08
CA LYS A 608 -7.81 -4.38 22.77
C LYS A 608 -7.70 -3.22 21.76
N SER A 609 -7.81 -1.96 22.23
CA SER A 609 -7.67 -0.78 21.36
C SER A 609 -6.27 -0.59 20.81
N PHE A 610 -5.25 -1.21 21.41
CA PHE A 610 -3.85 -1.20 20.95
C PHE A 610 -3.54 -2.34 19.98
N ARG A 611 -4.49 -3.24 19.71
CA ARG A 611 -4.36 -4.35 18.73
C ARG A 611 -3.06 -5.13 18.90
N ILE A 612 -2.78 -5.56 20.14
CA ILE A 612 -1.60 -6.37 20.47
C ILE A 612 -1.72 -7.73 19.81
N ILE A 613 -0.66 -8.15 19.12
CA ILE A 613 -0.62 -9.47 18.48
C ILE A 613 -0.27 -10.53 19.53
N ASN A 614 -1.00 -11.67 19.54
CA ASN A 614 -0.82 -12.76 20.50
C ASN A 614 -0.91 -12.27 21.94
N GLN A 615 -1.88 -11.39 22.24
CA GLN A 615 -2.03 -10.87 23.60
C GLN A 615 -2.45 -11.94 24.60
N GLY A 616 -1.87 -11.88 25.81
CA GLY A 616 -2.28 -12.66 26.96
C GLY A 616 -2.34 -11.82 28.21
N PHE A 617 -3.27 -12.18 29.11
CA PHE A 617 -3.35 -11.64 30.46
C PHE A 617 -2.97 -12.73 31.45
N TYR A 618 -2.18 -12.36 32.47
CA TYR A 618 -1.65 -13.29 33.45
C TYR A 618 -1.68 -12.64 34.82
N GLN A 619 -1.91 -13.42 35.87
CA GLN A 619 -1.99 -12.90 37.25
C GLN A 619 -1.27 -13.81 38.25
N TRP A 620 -0.59 -13.19 39.17
CA TRP A 620 -0.09 -13.79 40.39
C TRP A 620 -0.30 -12.79 41.53
N GLU A 621 -1.10 -13.15 42.53
CA GLU A 621 -1.50 -12.30 43.67
C GLU A 621 -1.96 -10.90 43.18
N ASN A 622 -1.24 -9.83 43.59
CA ASN A 622 -1.53 -8.44 43.22
C ASN A 622 -0.77 -7.96 41.95
N HIS A 623 -0.15 -8.87 41.23
CA HIS A 623 0.53 -8.60 39.95
C HIS A 623 -0.32 -9.06 38.77
N LEU A 624 -0.71 -8.11 37.92
CA LEU A 624 -1.38 -8.36 36.64
C LEU A 624 -0.39 -8.09 35.51
N VAL A 625 -0.20 -9.05 34.62
CA VAL A 625 0.74 -8.97 33.50
C VAL A 625 0.00 -9.03 32.17
N ILE A 626 0.37 -8.17 31.25
CA ILE A 626 -0.06 -8.16 29.85
C ILE A 626 1.17 -8.46 29.00
N TYR A 627 1.10 -9.51 28.19
CA TYR A 627 2.17 -9.91 27.28
C TYR A 627 1.66 -9.98 25.84
N GLY A 628 2.52 -9.68 24.88
CA GLY A 628 2.28 -9.81 23.45
C GLY A 628 3.18 -8.91 22.61
N LYS A 629 3.02 -8.94 21.28
CA LYS A 629 3.78 -8.06 20.37
C LYS A 629 3.11 -6.69 20.28
N MET A 630 3.82 -5.65 20.69
CA MET A 630 3.31 -4.29 20.86
C MET A 630 4.15 -3.26 20.10
N ASN A 631 3.51 -2.30 19.43
CA ASN A 631 4.20 -1.20 18.73
C ASN A 631 4.41 0.05 19.61
N SER A 632 3.69 0.19 20.71
CA SER A 632 3.64 1.43 21.49
C SER A 632 3.54 1.15 22.99
N VAL A 633 4.52 0.43 23.51
CA VAL A 633 4.56 -0.05 24.92
C VAL A 633 4.41 1.11 25.90
N GLU A 634 5.20 2.19 25.74
CA GLU A 634 5.15 3.35 26.67
C GLU A 634 3.82 4.10 26.59
N LYS A 635 3.20 4.18 25.42
CA LYS A 635 1.87 4.80 25.28
C LYS A 635 0.79 3.98 26.00
N LEU A 636 0.83 2.65 25.87
CA LEU A 636 -0.08 1.76 26.57
C LEU A 636 0.16 1.82 28.09
N LYS A 637 1.41 1.74 28.54
CA LYS A 637 1.81 1.90 29.95
C LYS A 637 1.22 3.19 30.54
N ASN A 638 1.42 4.35 29.88
CA ASN A 638 0.91 5.62 30.35
C ASN A 638 -0.63 5.65 30.41
N ARG A 639 -1.32 5.03 29.47
CA ARG A 639 -2.79 4.94 29.47
C ARG A 639 -3.29 4.01 30.59
N LEU A 640 -2.59 2.92 30.86
CA LEU A 640 -2.89 2.02 31.98
C LEU A 640 -2.64 2.70 33.33
N ALA A 641 -1.57 3.47 33.47
CA ALA A 641 -1.31 4.25 34.68
C ALA A 641 -2.39 5.30 34.95
N LEU A 642 -2.98 5.90 33.90
CA LEU A 642 -4.11 6.82 34.03
C LEU A 642 -5.43 6.08 34.39
N LEU A 643 -5.59 4.87 33.87
CA LEU A 643 -6.78 4.03 34.14
C LEU A 643 -6.74 3.42 35.54
N CYS A 644 -5.55 3.05 36.02
CA CYS A 644 -5.31 2.39 37.30
C CYS A 644 -4.35 3.24 38.17
N PRO A 645 -4.77 4.43 38.66
CA PRO A 645 -3.86 5.37 39.36
C PRO A 645 -3.35 4.82 40.72
N GLN A 646 -3.95 3.77 41.26
CA GLN A 646 -3.56 3.09 42.49
C GLN A 646 -2.50 2.01 42.24
N ALA A 647 -2.20 1.67 40.98
CA ALA A 647 -1.23 0.63 40.63
C ALA A 647 0.11 1.23 40.20
N GLU A 648 1.20 0.54 40.55
CA GLU A 648 2.50 0.76 39.91
C GLU A 648 2.47 0.06 38.54
N VAL A 649 2.78 0.78 37.46
CA VAL A 649 2.80 0.24 36.10
C VAL A 649 4.23 0.20 35.58
N LYS A 650 4.73 -1.00 35.29
CA LYS A 650 6.08 -1.26 34.77
C LYS A 650 5.99 -1.77 33.34
N SER A 651 6.99 -1.45 32.52
CA SER A 651 7.17 -2.01 31.17
C SER A 651 8.48 -2.73 31.04
N TYR A 652 8.50 -3.82 30.30
CA TYR A 652 9.65 -4.64 30.00
C TYR A 652 9.75 -4.77 28.49
N GLN A 653 10.77 -4.19 27.92
CA GLN A 653 11.05 -4.15 26.48
C GLN A 653 12.49 -4.63 26.25
N ASN A 654 12.82 -4.99 25.00
CA ASN A 654 14.17 -5.39 24.62
C ASN A 654 14.72 -6.50 25.53
N PRO A 655 14.35 -7.77 25.32
CA PRO A 655 14.78 -8.85 26.20
C PRO A 655 16.30 -8.93 26.28
N VAL A 656 16.82 -9.06 27.49
CA VAL A 656 18.27 -9.24 27.76
C VAL A 656 18.79 -10.60 27.30
N TYR A 657 17.87 -11.54 27.05
CA TYR A 657 18.14 -12.84 26.46
C TYR A 657 16.96 -13.26 25.59
N ASN A 658 17.26 -13.78 24.40
CA ASN A 658 16.25 -14.27 23.45
C ASN A 658 16.75 -15.54 22.75
N PHE A 659 16.05 -16.65 23.00
CA PHE A 659 16.19 -17.91 22.27
C PHE A 659 14.96 -18.09 21.39
N THR A 660 15.16 -18.43 20.11
CA THR A 660 14.10 -18.89 19.21
C THR A 660 14.49 -20.24 18.61
N LYS A 661 13.53 -21.15 18.54
CA LYS A 661 13.71 -22.49 17.97
C LYS A 661 14.20 -22.40 16.52
N PHE A 662 13.62 -21.52 15.75
CA PHE A 662 13.95 -21.31 14.34
C PHE A 662 15.43 -20.98 14.11
N GLU A 663 15.99 -20.08 14.94
CA GLU A 663 17.38 -19.63 14.77
C GLU A 663 18.42 -20.59 15.35
N ARG A 664 18.02 -21.42 16.32
CA ARG A 664 18.96 -22.16 17.18
C ARG A 664 18.90 -23.67 17.10
N CYS A 665 17.82 -24.23 16.53
CA CYS A 665 17.63 -25.66 16.45
C CYS A 665 17.74 -26.17 15.01
N GLU A 666 18.55 -27.21 14.81
CA GLU A 666 18.70 -27.83 13.49
C GLU A 666 17.41 -28.50 13.01
N ASN A 667 17.10 -28.33 11.72
CA ASN A 667 15.99 -28.95 10.99
C ASN A 667 14.60 -28.85 11.65
N SER A 668 14.36 -27.80 12.43
CA SER A 668 13.12 -27.66 13.17
C SER A 668 12.25 -26.52 12.66
N LYS A 669 11.03 -26.87 12.19
CA LYS A 669 10.00 -25.89 11.93
C LYS A 669 9.33 -25.47 13.25
N PRO A 670 9.10 -24.17 13.50
CA PRO A 670 8.31 -23.74 14.65
C PRO A 670 6.87 -24.26 14.55
N ALA A 671 6.23 -24.43 15.70
CA ALA A 671 4.79 -24.70 15.74
C ALA A 671 4.00 -23.49 15.23
N GLN A 672 2.82 -23.73 14.66
CA GLN A 672 1.97 -22.64 14.12
C GLN A 672 1.36 -21.76 15.21
N GLU A 673 0.98 -22.37 16.33
CA GLU A 673 0.40 -21.68 17.48
C GLU A 673 1.15 -22.06 18.73
N TRP A 674 1.25 -21.11 19.66
CA TRP A 674 2.02 -21.25 20.89
C TRP A 674 1.15 -20.94 22.11
N ASP A 675 1.50 -21.59 23.23
CA ASP A 675 1.07 -21.18 24.57
C ASP A 675 2.27 -20.57 25.30
N ASP A 676 2.04 -19.45 25.96
CA ASP A 676 3.05 -18.69 26.69
C ASP A 676 2.90 -18.91 28.18
N PHE A 677 4.02 -19.15 28.87
CA PHE A 677 4.17 -19.23 30.31
C PHE A 677 5.02 -18.08 30.77
N ILE A 678 4.55 -17.34 31.77
CA ILE A 678 5.24 -16.16 32.30
C ILE A 678 5.65 -16.43 33.74
N LEU A 679 6.90 -16.10 34.03
CA LEU A 679 7.48 -16.20 35.35
C LEU A 679 8.20 -14.91 35.72
N THR A 680 8.31 -14.64 37.04
CA THR A 680 9.10 -13.51 37.54
C THR A 680 10.01 -13.89 38.67
N ALA A 681 11.14 -13.22 38.77
CA ALA A 681 12.11 -13.31 39.87
C ALA A 681 12.84 -11.96 40.00
N ASN A 682 13.60 -11.78 41.08
CA ASN A 682 14.53 -10.66 41.19
C ASN A 682 15.97 -11.12 40.97
N LEU A 683 16.82 -10.23 40.45
CA LEU A 683 18.26 -10.34 40.63
C LEU A 683 18.65 -10.00 42.08
N VAL A 684 19.71 -10.60 42.57
CA VAL A 684 20.30 -10.22 43.89
C VAL A 684 20.67 -8.73 43.92
N ALA A 685 20.79 -8.16 45.11
CA ALA A 685 21.03 -6.69 45.26
C ALA A 685 22.41 -6.21 44.78
N ASP A 686 23.39 -7.12 44.75
CA ASP A 686 24.78 -6.79 44.33
C ASP A 686 24.85 -6.53 42.82
N GLU A 687 25.23 -5.31 42.46
CA GLU A 687 25.30 -4.86 41.05
C GLU A 687 26.34 -5.62 40.22
N LYS A 688 27.45 -6.08 40.85
CA LYS A 688 28.46 -6.86 40.13
C LYS A 688 27.91 -8.25 39.75
N LEU A 689 27.13 -8.85 40.65
CA LEU A 689 26.47 -10.14 40.37
C LEU A 689 25.36 -9.98 39.35
N GLN A 690 24.62 -8.84 39.35
CA GLN A 690 23.65 -8.53 38.31
C GLN A 690 24.33 -8.43 36.93
N GLN A 691 25.48 -7.73 36.85
CA GLN A 691 26.24 -7.62 35.61
C GLN A 691 26.76 -8.99 35.14
N ALA A 692 27.28 -9.79 36.07
CA ALA A 692 27.74 -11.15 35.74
C ALA A 692 26.61 -12.03 35.17
N TYR A 693 25.39 -11.92 35.68
CA TYR A 693 24.21 -12.59 35.12
C TYR A 693 23.96 -12.20 33.66
N LEU A 694 23.99 -10.87 33.35
CA LEU A 694 23.79 -10.37 32.01
C LEU A 694 24.91 -10.82 31.06
N ASP A 695 26.16 -10.83 31.51
CA ASP A 695 27.31 -11.25 30.71
C ASP A 695 27.26 -12.79 30.42
N HIS A 696 26.75 -13.60 31.33
CA HIS A 696 26.51 -15.01 31.10
C HIS A 696 25.45 -15.21 30.00
N HIS A 697 24.32 -14.49 30.04
CA HIS A 697 23.26 -14.60 29.06
C HIS A 697 23.72 -14.09 27.69
N LYS A 698 24.49 -12.97 27.64
CA LYS A 698 25.05 -12.42 26.42
C LYS A 698 25.97 -13.41 25.69
N THR A 699 26.72 -14.25 26.43
CA THR A 699 27.69 -15.21 25.87
C THR A 699 27.20 -16.65 25.88
N GLN A 700 25.94 -16.90 26.24
CA GLN A 700 25.39 -18.22 26.46
C GLN A 700 25.52 -19.11 25.22
N PHE A 701 25.12 -18.66 24.05
CA PHE A 701 25.16 -19.44 22.82
C PHE A 701 26.59 -19.87 22.40
N GLN A 702 27.61 -19.16 22.87
CA GLN A 702 29.01 -19.43 22.56
C GLN A 702 29.69 -20.32 23.63
N LYS A 703 29.44 -20.02 24.92
CA LYS A 703 30.12 -20.68 26.04
C LYS A 703 29.32 -21.84 26.63
N TRP A 704 28.02 -21.88 26.39
CA TRP A 704 27.06 -22.84 26.91
C TRP A 704 26.07 -23.30 25.84
N PRO A 705 26.53 -23.72 24.63
CA PRO A 705 25.62 -24.09 23.53
C PRO A 705 24.67 -25.23 23.90
N GLU A 706 25.09 -26.09 24.85
CA GLU A 706 24.29 -27.20 25.35
C GLU A 706 22.98 -26.72 26.01
N VAL A 707 22.95 -25.52 26.55
CA VAL A 707 21.72 -24.93 27.12
C VAL A 707 20.69 -24.68 26.03
N ALA A 708 21.10 -24.08 24.92
CA ALA A 708 20.21 -23.89 23.76
C ALA A 708 19.76 -25.24 23.18
N GLN A 709 20.66 -26.25 23.13
CA GLN A 709 20.30 -27.60 22.72
C GLN A 709 19.25 -28.22 23.66
N GLY A 710 19.35 -27.96 24.97
CA GLY A 710 18.32 -28.37 25.94
C GLY A 710 16.95 -27.79 25.64
N PHE A 711 16.87 -26.51 25.27
CA PHE A 711 15.59 -25.88 24.84
C PHE A 711 15.07 -26.51 23.56
N CYS A 712 15.96 -26.85 22.60
CA CYS A 712 15.56 -27.59 21.40
C CYS A 712 14.97 -28.95 21.73
N ASN A 713 15.60 -29.71 22.62
CA ASN A 713 15.13 -31.03 23.06
C ASN A 713 13.75 -30.93 23.76
N ALA A 714 13.54 -29.85 24.52
CA ALA A 714 12.28 -29.56 25.19
C ALA A 714 11.21 -28.98 24.25
N ASN A 715 11.52 -28.83 22.96
CA ASN A 715 10.61 -28.28 21.97
C ASN A 715 10.10 -26.86 22.30
N PHE A 716 10.89 -26.06 23.04
CA PHE A 716 10.57 -24.66 23.28
C PHE A 716 10.59 -23.89 21.97
N GLN A 717 9.56 -23.09 21.70
CA GLN A 717 9.47 -22.28 20.50
C GLN A 717 10.24 -20.97 20.68
N GLN A 718 10.15 -20.40 21.88
CA GLN A 718 10.82 -19.18 22.28
C GLN A 718 11.10 -19.18 23.77
N LEU A 719 12.19 -18.57 24.22
CA LEU A 719 12.46 -18.24 25.60
C LEU A 719 13.08 -16.85 25.67
N GLN A 720 12.42 -15.93 26.36
CA GLN A 720 12.84 -14.55 26.51
C GLN A 720 12.98 -14.17 27.98
N VAL A 721 14.04 -13.42 28.30
CA VAL A 721 14.22 -12.83 29.62
C VAL A 721 14.23 -11.32 29.46
N PHE A 722 13.28 -10.65 30.08
CA PHE A 722 13.20 -9.21 30.17
C PHE A 722 13.67 -8.73 31.56
N LYS A 723 14.08 -7.46 31.65
CA LYS A 723 14.56 -6.86 32.90
C LYS A 723 14.01 -5.44 33.08
N ASN A 724 13.51 -5.15 34.26
CA ASN A 724 13.20 -3.79 34.72
C ASN A 724 13.73 -3.60 36.13
N GLY A 725 14.70 -2.69 36.32
CA GLY A 725 15.43 -2.62 37.59
C GLY A 725 16.12 -3.95 37.90
N ARG A 726 15.80 -4.54 39.05
CA ARG A 726 16.25 -5.86 39.47
C ARG A 726 15.29 -6.96 39.02
N GLN A 727 14.06 -6.63 38.68
CA GLN A 727 13.04 -7.62 38.36
C GLN A 727 13.22 -8.18 36.96
N LEU A 728 13.10 -9.50 36.87
CA LEU A 728 13.13 -10.26 35.62
C LEU A 728 11.73 -10.76 35.28
N MET A 729 11.41 -10.75 34.02
CA MET A 729 10.25 -11.46 33.44
C MET A 729 10.77 -12.48 32.45
N LEU A 730 10.48 -13.74 32.68
CA LEU A 730 10.81 -14.88 31.82
C LEU A 730 9.53 -15.30 31.10
N VAL A 731 9.60 -15.33 29.78
CA VAL A 731 8.52 -15.84 28.93
C VAL A 731 9.02 -17.11 28.24
N ILE A 732 8.31 -18.22 28.41
CA ILE A 732 8.57 -19.50 27.75
C ILE A 732 7.37 -19.79 26.85
N SER A 733 7.61 -19.94 25.54
CA SER A 733 6.58 -20.29 24.55
C SER A 733 6.77 -21.74 24.12
N VAL A 734 5.71 -22.52 24.16
CA VAL A 734 5.68 -23.93 23.74
C VAL A 734 4.59 -24.15 22.69
N PRO A 735 4.59 -25.27 21.95
CA PRO A 735 3.49 -25.56 21.03
C PRO A 735 2.14 -25.54 21.76
N LYS A 736 1.11 -25.01 21.13
CA LYS A 736 -0.23 -24.91 21.73
C LYS A 736 -0.73 -26.24 22.25
N GLY A 737 -1.23 -26.25 23.49
CA GLY A 737 -1.72 -27.42 24.18
C GLY A 737 -0.62 -28.29 24.78
N ALA A 738 0.68 -27.95 24.66
CA ALA A 738 1.76 -28.68 25.29
C ALA A 738 1.92 -28.26 26.76
N SER A 739 2.25 -29.24 27.62
CA SER A 739 2.52 -29.03 29.06
C SER A 739 3.98 -28.61 29.28
N LEU A 740 4.19 -27.46 29.93
CA LEU A 740 5.53 -27.05 30.33
C LEU A 740 6.15 -28.02 31.35
N ASP A 741 5.35 -28.63 32.24
CA ASP A 741 5.81 -29.59 33.22
C ASP A 741 6.35 -30.90 32.58
N GLU A 742 5.80 -31.26 31.40
CA GLU A 742 6.29 -32.41 30.63
C GLU A 742 7.50 -32.04 29.74
N LEU A 743 7.60 -30.81 29.29
CA LEU A 743 8.66 -30.37 28.38
C LEU A 743 9.92 -29.94 29.14
N ASN A 744 9.76 -29.19 30.23
CA ASN A 744 10.90 -28.61 30.95
C ASN A 744 11.94 -29.65 31.43
N PRO A 745 11.59 -30.84 31.97
CA PRO A 745 12.56 -31.87 32.31
C PRO A 745 13.46 -32.31 31.15
N LYS A 746 12.98 -32.27 29.92
CA LYS A 746 13.74 -32.63 28.72
C LYS A 746 14.91 -31.67 28.44
N THR A 747 14.92 -30.46 29.02
CA THR A 747 16.05 -29.52 28.89
C THR A 747 17.32 -30.08 29.51
N THR A 748 17.18 -30.84 30.58
CA THR A 748 18.30 -31.44 31.38
C THR A 748 18.55 -32.90 31.06
N GLU A 749 17.66 -33.56 30.31
CA GLU A 749 17.76 -34.98 29.98
C GLU A 749 19.04 -35.25 29.17
N ASN A 750 19.92 -36.09 29.71
CA ASN A 750 21.24 -36.39 29.14
C ASN A 750 22.13 -35.16 28.88
N ASN A 751 21.91 -34.06 29.63
CA ASN A 751 22.59 -32.78 29.41
C ASN A 751 23.07 -32.16 30.74
N PRO A 752 24.19 -32.64 31.30
CA PRO A 752 24.72 -32.18 32.60
C PRO A 752 25.11 -30.69 32.57
N ARG A 753 25.45 -30.11 31.40
CA ARG A 753 25.84 -28.71 31.29
C ARG A 753 24.66 -27.79 31.59
N VAL A 754 23.42 -28.19 31.30
CA VAL A 754 22.21 -27.40 31.66
C VAL A 754 22.02 -27.43 33.19
N ILE A 755 22.35 -28.53 33.86
CA ILE A 755 22.28 -28.61 35.33
C ILE A 755 23.29 -27.65 35.96
N GLU A 756 24.53 -27.60 35.43
CA GLU A 756 25.57 -26.66 35.86
C GLU A 756 25.12 -25.20 35.63
N TRP A 757 24.55 -24.90 34.43
CA TRP A 757 24.00 -23.59 34.12
C TRP A 757 22.90 -23.15 35.09
N ASN A 758 21.96 -24.03 35.38
CA ASN A 758 20.87 -23.75 36.32
C ASN A 758 21.40 -23.48 37.74
N ALA A 759 22.38 -24.26 38.19
CA ALA A 759 23.03 -24.03 39.47
C ALA A 759 23.80 -22.71 39.51
N LEU A 760 24.45 -22.32 38.41
CA LEU A 760 25.12 -21.03 38.27
C LEU A 760 24.12 -19.89 38.31
N MET A 761 23.04 -19.91 37.51
CA MET A 761 22.03 -18.86 37.46
C MET A 761 21.32 -18.63 38.79
N LYS A 762 21.12 -19.71 39.59
CA LYS A 762 20.50 -19.63 40.92
C LYS A 762 21.27 -18.74 41.89
N LYS A 763 22.58 -18.53 41.70
CA LYS A 763 23.39 -17.64 42.54
C LYS A 763 23.08 -16.15 42.34
N TYR A 764 22.51 -15.79 41.20
CA TYR A 764 22.23 -14.42 40.81
C TYR A 764 20.78 -14.02 41.05
N GLN A 765 19.92 -14.96 41.43
CA GLN A 765 18.47 -14.79 41.46
C GLN A 765 17.91 -14.96 42.87
N THR A 766 16.85 -14.23 43.16
CA THR A 766 16.08 -14.34 44.42
C THR A 766 14.60 -14.11 44.11
N GLY A 767 13.71 -14.57 45.01
CA GLY A 767 12.27 -14.33 44.84
C GLY A 767 11.89 -12.85 44.90
N ILE A 768 10.73 -12.51 44.39
CA ILE A 768 10.07 -11.21 44.58
C ILE A 768 9.34 -11.18 45.95
N GLU A 769 8.78 -10.01 46.30
CA GLU A 769 7.99 -9.90 47.52
C GLU A 769 6.77 -10.84 47.45
N GLY A 770 6.46 -11.54 48.55
CA GLY A 770 5.36 -12.53 48.61
C GLY A 770 5.77 -13.96 48.27
N THR A 771 7.00 -14.20 47.74
CA THR A 771 7.46 -15.58 47.44
C THR A 771 7.70 -16.42 48.73
N LYS A 772 7.48 -17.73 48.64
CA LYS A 772 7.77 -18.66 49.72
C LYS A 772 9.29 -18.75 49.97
N PRO A 773 9.73 -19.15 51.20
CA PRO A 773 11.13 -19.43 51.46
C PRO A 773 11.68 -20.46 50.44
N ASN A 774 12.85 -20.18 49.85
CA ASN A 774 13.52 -20.97 48.82
C ASN A 774 12.84 -21.02 47.43
N GLU A 775 11.76 -20.27 47.21
CA GLU A 775 11.15 -20.08 45.89
C GLU A 775 11.83 -18.88 45.21
N THR A 776 12.35 -19.09 44.02
CA THR A 776 13.04 -18.04 43.25
C THR A 776 12.15 -17.48 42.14
N TRP A 777 11.49 -18.36 41.39
CA TRP A 777 10.63 -18.01 40.29
C TRP A 777 9.17 -18.34 40.65
N VAL A 778 8.27 -17.40 40.39
CA VAL A 778 6.82 -17.60 40.53
C VAL A 778 6.15 -17.57 39.17
N PHE A 779 5.18 -18.44 38.98
CA PHE A 779 4.39 -18.53 37.76
C PHE A 779 3.16 -17.63 37.82
N PHE A 780 2.89 -16.96 36.74
CA PHE A 780 1.64 -16.25 36.53
C PHE A 780 0.59 -17.18 35.91
N ASN A 781 -0.61 -17.16 36.46
CA ASN A 781 -1.76 -17.90 35.91
C ASN A 781 -2.37 -17.11 34.75
N LYS A 782 -2.57 -17.79 33.62
CA LYS A 782 -3.24 -17.19 32.47
C LYS A 782 -4.69 -16.87 32.81
N LEU A 783 -5.13 -15.68 32.47
CA LEU A 783 -6.52 -15.20 32.63
C LEU A 783 -7.25 -15.21 31.30
N ASP A 784 -8.52 -15.54 31.34
CA ASP A 784 -9.45 -15.27 30.25
C ASP A 784 -10.28 -14.02 30.59
N PRO A 785 -9.99 -12.86 29.99
CA PRO A 785 -10.64 -11.59 30.33
C PRO A 785 -11.99 -11.42 29.60
N ASN A 786 -12.85 -12.45 29.57
CA ASN A 786 -14.22 -12.32 29.01
C ASN A 786 -15.14 -11.47 29.88
#